data_0733742b1834fbe42a36fe160cdd147a
#
_entry.id   0733742b1834fbe42a36fe160cdd147a
#
_cell.length_a   1.000
_cell.length_b   1.000
_cell.length_c   1.000
_cell.angle_alpha   90.00
_cell.angle_beta   90.00
_cell.angle_gamma   90.00
#
_symmetry.space_group_name_H-M   'P 1'
#
loop_
_entity.id
_entity.type
_entity.pdbx_description
1 polymer ?
#
loop_
_entity_poly.entity_id
_entity_poly.type
_entity_poly.pdbx_seq_one_letter_code
_entity_poly.pdbx_strand_id
1 'polypeptide(L)'
;MQRIVLIAGFESFNANLYRQAAKLATSRCAELDIQIFSDRDLISQPENIATALADADIFFASLIFDYDQVLWLRQRVDNIPIRLVFESALELMSLTRLGKFVIGDQPKGMPKPIKFILSKFSNSREEDKLAGYLSFLKVGPKLLKYIPAKKVQDLRNWLIIYGYWNAGGSDNVAAMFWVLAQKYLRLEVGAIPTPLETPNMGLLHPEYAGYFTSPQDYLDWYRQFLKTDSWEAGEEERWGGENPVIAILLYRKHVITKQPYISQLIRYFEEEGLTPLPIFINGVEGHVAVRDWLTTAYETQQRQQGNKAILSLIPEAVEVEVIVSTIGFPLVGGPAGSMEAGRQVEVAKTILQAKNIPYLIAAPLLIQDIHSWTRQGIGGLQSVVLYSLPELDGAIDTVPLGGLVGDDIYLIPERVKRLTGRLKSWIKLHNTPVQEKKIAIILYNFPPGYGATGTAALLNVPRSLLKLLQSLKEAGYQVGELPESGEELIRQIKAADEDYQGENTVNVQTLETWLGHLHWNRITKHWQSLTETGIKTQKEQFHLGGVQLGNIWLGVQPPLGIEGDPMRLMFEKDLTPHPQYTAFYQWLQKQWQADALIHFGMHGTVEWLPGSPLGNTGYSWPDLLLGNLPNLYIYAANNPSESILAKRRGYGVLISHNVPPYGRAGLYKELMALRELIGEYREDPQKNYLLKEAICQKIVDAGINKDCPFAEGRKSGIAFNVEKAKLFSKKVINDYFLQVYEYLQGVLMKSLNV
;
A
#
# COMPACT_ATOMS: atom_id res chain seq x y z
N MET A 1 -47.18 6.53 -4.37
CA MET A 1 -45.87 7.10 -4.75
C MET A 1 -44.98 5.94 -5.17
N GLN A 2 -44.22 6.06 -6.24
CA GLN A 2 -43.29 5.03 -6.69
C GLN A 2 -41.92 5.26 -6.06
N ARG A 3 -41.36 4.25 -5.41
CA ARG A 3 -40.18 4.40 -4.58
C ARG A 3 -38.91 3.89 -5.27
N ILE A 4 -37.89 4.76 -5.27
CA ILE A 4 -36.52 4.43 -5.69
C ILE A 4 -35.62 4.52 -4.47
N VAL A 5 -34.90 3.45 -4.15
CA VAL A 5 -33.88 3.43 -3.09
C VAL A 5 -32.51 3.38 -3.73
N LEU A 6 -31.69 4.39 -3.45
CA LEU A 6 -30.28 4.47 -3.89
C LEU A 6 -29.36 4.32 -2.69
N ILE A 7 -28.40 3.37 -2.80
CA ILE A 7 -27.34 3.19 -1.80
C ILE A 7 -25.97 3.36 -2.49
N ALA A 8 -25.22 4.38 -2.07
CA ALA A 8 -23.88 4.66 -2.62
C ALA A 8 -22.80 4.37 -1.55
N GLY A 9 -21.95 3.38 -1.83
CA GLY A 9 -20.75 3.08 -1.05
C GLY A 9 -19.56 3.92 -1.51
N PHE A 10 -18.54 4.07 -0.67
CA PHE A 10 -17.36 4.90 -0.93
C PHE A 10 -17.65 6.34 -1.38
N GLU A 11 -18.87 6.76 -1.38
CA GLU A 11 -19.34 8.05 -1.89
C GLU A 11 -20.21 8.79 -0.87
N SER A 12 -20.03 8.53 0.43
CA SER A 12 -20.78 9.23 1.49
C SER A 12 -20.61 10.74 1.40
N PHE A 13 -19.47 11.24 0.92
CA PHE A 13 -19.21 12.65 0.60
C PHE A 13 -20.08 13.19 -0.56
N ASN A 14 -20.70 12.33 -1.37
CA ASN A 14 -21.62 12.69 -2.44
C ASN A 14 -23.11 12.62 -2.02
N ALA A 15 -23.40 12.27 -0.78
CA ALA A 15 -24.78 12.15 -0.30
C ALA A 15 -25.61 13.43 -0.55
N ASN A 16 -25.01 14.59 -0.36
CA ASN A 16 -25.66 15.87 -0.62
C ASN A 16 -25.98 16.09 -2.11
N LEU A 17 -25.08 15.71 -3.00
CA LEU A 17 -25.30 15.74 -4.44
C LEU A 17 -26.48 14.83 -4.84
N TYR A 18 -26.52 13.62 -4.31
CA TYR A 18 -27.59 12.67 -4.62
C TYR A 18 -28.94 13.13 -4.04
N ARG A 19 -28.96 13.72 -2.85
CA ARG A 19 -30.18 14.37 -2.28
C ARG A 19 -30.64 15.56 -3.13
N GLN A 20 -29.72 16.36 -3.67
CA GLN A 20 -30.04 17.44 -4.59
C GLN A 20 -30.61 16.89 -5.91
N ALA A 21 -30.01 15.86 -6.47
CA ALA A 21 -30.53 15.16 -7.65
C ALA A 21 -31.95 14.60 -7.42
N ALA A 22 -32.19 14.00 -6.25
CA ALA A 22 -33.50 13.52 -5.85
C ALA A 22 -34.52 14.65 -5.77
N LYS A 23 -34.16 15.81 -5.16
CA LYS A 23 -35.03 17.00 -5.14
C LYS A 23 -35.35 17.52 -6.54
N LEU A 24 -34.37 17.57 -7.43
CA LEU A 24 -34.59 17.97 -8.83
C LEU A 24 -35.52 16.96 -9.53
N ALA A 25 -35.33 15.67 -9.29
CA ALA A 25 -36.16 14.65 -9.91
C ALA A 25 -37.62 14.73 -9.42
N THR A 26 -37.83 14.84 -8.11
CA THR A 26 -39.17 14.89 -7.49
C THR A 26 -39.88 16.22 -7.75
N SER A 27 -39.17 17.36 -7.89
CA SER A 27 -39.78 18.62 -8.25
C SER A 27 -40.46 18.63 -9.63
N ARG A 28 -40.00 17.74 -10.52
CA ARG A 28 -40.55 17.54 -11.85
C ARG A 28 -41.56 16.39 -11.93
N CYS A 29 -41.52 15.47 -11.00
CA CYS A 29 -42.43 14.32 -10.92
C CYS A 29 -42.77 14.03 -9.45
N ALA A 30 -43.86 14.59 -8.98
CA ALA A 30 -44.31 14.51 -7.57
C ALA A 30 -44.73 13.08 -7.13
N GLU A 31 -44.92 12.17 -8.08
CA GLU A 31 -45.25 10.77 -7.80
C GLU A 31 -44.03 9.93 -7.41
N LEU A 32 -42.83 10.46 -7.55
CA LEU A 32 -41.57 9.80 -7.14
C LEU A 32 -41.26 10.04 -5.67
N ASP A 33 -40.93 8.95 -4.96
CA ASP A 33 -40.27 8.95 -3.64
C ASP A 33 -38.84 8.40 -3.82
N ILE A 34 -37.81 9.26 -3.64
CA ILE A 34 -36.41 8.88 -3.83
C ILE A 34 -35.70 8.97 -2.49
N GLN A 35 -35.24 7.83 -2.01
CA GLN A 35 -34.53 7.71 -0.74
C GLN A 35 -33.05 7.41 -1.00
N ILE A 36 -32.16 8.23 -0.42
CA ILE A 36 -30.72 8.19 -0.62
C ILE A 36 -30.05 7.75 0.68
N PHE A 37 -29.26 6.70 0.61
CA PHE A 37 -28.45 6.17 1.71
C PHE A 37 -27.00 5.98 1.27
N SER A 38 -26.12 5.88 2.26
CA SER A 38 -24.69 5.55 2.08
C SER A 38 -24.37 4.19 2.73
N ASP A 39 -23.18 3.68 2.47
CA ASP A 39 -22.61 2.50 3.17
C ASP A 39 -22.50 2.72 4.69
N ARG A 40 -22.30 3.97 5.14
CA ARG A 40 -22.32 4.33 6.58
C ARG A 40 -23.72 4.18 7.18
N ASP A 41 -24.74 4.49 6.42
CA ASP A 41 -26.13 4.35 6.85
C ASP A 41 -26.53 2.87 7.00
N LEU A 42 -25.92 1.97 6.22
CA LEU A 42 -26.10 0.53 6.39
C LEU A 42 -25.64 0.03 7.77
N ILE A 43 -24.69 0.71 8.40
CA ILE A 43 -24.19 0.40 9.74
C ILE A 43 -25.00 1.14 10.80
N SER A 44 -25.27 2.43 10.60
CA SER A 44 -25.86 3.30 11.61
C SER A 44 -27.40 3.21 11.72
N GLN A 45 -28.09 2.89 10.61
CA GLN A 45 -29.56 2.85 10.55
C GLN A 45 -30.12 1.73 9.65
N PRO A 46 -29.70 0.48 9.86
CA PRO A 46 -30.08 -0.66 9.01
C PRO A 46 -31.62 -0.88 8.93
N GLU A 47 -32.33 -0.63 9.99
CA GLU A 47 -33.81 -0.82 10.04
C GLU A 47 -34.54 0.19 9.15
N ASN A 48 -34.06 1.44 9.07
CA ASN A 48 -34.62 2.45 8.18
C ASN A 48 -34.46 2.04 6.71
N ILE A 49 -33.28 1.51 6.37
CA ILE A 49 -33.01 1.01 5.02
C ILE A 49 -33.84 -0.23 4.71
N ALA A 50 -33.98 -1.16 5.67
CA ALA A 50 -34.80 -2.34 5.49
C ALA A 50 -36.27 -1.96 5.21
N THR A 51 -36.82 -0.97 5.93
CA THR A 51 -38.16 -0.44 5.69
C THR A 51 -38.29 0.23 4.34
N ALA A 52 -37.26 1.02 3.92
CA ALA A 52 -37.22 1.66 2.60
C ALA A 52 -37.24 0.62 1.47
N LEU A 53 -36.44 -0.44 1.61
CA LEU A 53 -36.32 -1.51 0.62
C LEU A 53 -37.57 -2.38 0.51
N ALA A 54 -38.30 -2.58 1.60
CA ALA A 54 -39.52 -3.41 1.60
C ALA A 54 -40.61 -2.89 0.65
N ASP A 55 -40.70 -1.56 0.49
CA ASP A 55 -41.67 -0.89 -0.36
C ASP A 55 -41.03 -0.32 -1.65
N ALA A 56 -39.81 -0.72 -2.01
CA ALA A 56 -39.10 -0.18 -3.15
C ALA A 56 -39.56 -0.81 -4.47
N ASP A 57 -39.84 0.01 -5.47
CA ASP A 57 -40.06 -0.40 -6.87
C ASP A 57 -38.74 -0.57 -7.62
N ILE A 58 -37.75 0.24 -7.26
CA ILE A 58 -36.40 0.22 -7.86
C ILE A 58 -35.34 0.27 -6.76
N PHE A 59 -34.41 -0.65 -6.83
CA PHE A 59 -33.15 -0.63 -6.08
C PHE A 59 -31.99 -0.24 -6.97
N PHE A 60 -31.20 0.73 -6.52
CA PHE A 60 -29.97 1.16 -7.16
C PHE A 60 -28.83 1.14 -6.15
N ALA A 61 -27.71 0.50 -6.49
CA ALA A 61 -26.50 0.52 -5.68
C ALA A 61 -25.25 0.73 -6.51
N SER A 62 -24.26 1.39 -5.92
CA SER A 62 -22.92 1.57 -6.53
C SER A 62 -21.84 1.57 -5.47
N LEU A 63 -20.67 0.99 -5.79
CA LEU A 63 -19.45 0.94 -4.96
C LEU A 63 -19.67 0.28 -3.58
N ILE A 64 -20.46 -0.76 -3.50
CA ILE A 64 -20.64 -1.58 -2.29
C ILE A 64 -19.74 -2.80 -2.40
N PHE A 65 -18.74 -2.91 -1.51
CA PHE A 65 -17.74 -3.97 -1.52
C PHE A 65 -17.63 -4.73 -0.19
N ASP A 66 -18.12 -4.15 0.91
CA ASP A 66 -18.10 -4.82 2.21
C ASP A 66 -18.94 -6.08 2.17
N TYR A 67 -18.35 -7.22 2.55
CA TYR A 67 -18.98 -8.54 2.43
C TYR A 67 -20.26 -8.67 3.25
N ASP A 68 -20.28 -8.18 4.46
CA ASP A 68 -21.43 -8.26 5.34
C ASP A 68 -22.57 -7.39 4.83
N GLN A 69 -22.26 -6.19 4.33
CA GLN A 69 -23.24 -5.31 3.68
C GLN A 69 -23.80 -5.93 2.40
N VAL A 70 -22.96 -6.56 1.59
CA VAL A 70 -23.37 -7.27 0.37
C VAL A 70 -24.34 -8.39 0.72
N LEU A 71 -24.04 -9.23 1.70
CA LEU A 71 -24.91 -10.31 2.14
C LEU A 71 -26.24 -9.77 2.71
N TRP A 72 -26.18 -8.72 3.52
CA TRP A 72 -27.35 -8.08 4.11
C TRP A 72 -28.29 -7.52 3.04
N LEU A 73 -27.77 -6.85 2.01
CA LEU A 73 -28.53 -6.32 0.89
C LEU A 73 -29.14 -7.43 0.03
N ARG A 74 -28.36 -8.45 -0.32
CA ARG A 74 -28.85 -9.58 -1.14
C ARG A 74 -30.11 -10.20 -0.59
N GLN A 75 -30.17 -10.41 0.73
CA GLN A 75 -31.35 -10.99 1.37
C GLN A 75 -32.62 -10.14 1.27
N ARG A 76 -32.48 -8.82 1.03
CA ARG A 76 -33.60 -7.85 1.08
C ARG A 76 -34.03 -7.33 -0.28
N VAL A 77 -33.14 -7.38 -1.28
CA VAL A 77 -33.45 -6.80 -2.60
C VAL A 77 -33.95 -7.79 -3.63
N ASP A 78 -33.97 -9.09 -3.31
CA ASP A 78 -34.27 -10.15 -4.30
C ASP A 78 -35.70 -10.07 -4.85
N ASN A 79 -36.63 -9.55 -4.08
CA ASN A 79 -38.03 -9.35 -4.49
C ASN A 79 -38.30 -8.05 -5.22
N ILE A 80 -37.34 -7.10 -5.24
CA ILE A 80 -37.52 -5.81 -5.93
C ILE A 80 -37.44 -6.05 -7.44
N PRO A 81 -38.44 -5.63 -8.22
CA PRO A 81 -38.57 -6.00 -9.64
C PRO A 81 -37.45 -5.40 -10.53
N ILE A 82 -36.93 -4.22 -10.15
CA ILE A 82 -35.87 -3.50 -10.87
C ILE A 82 -34.69 -3.28 -9.94
N ARG A 83 -33.56 -3.85 -10.32
CA ARG A 83 -32.32 -3.75 -9.56
C ARG A 83 -31.18 -3.34 -10.48
N LEU A 84 -30.50 -2.28 -10.12
CA LEU A 84 -29.35 -1.76 -10.83
C LEU A 84 -28.18 -1.69 -9.88
N VAL A 85 -27.13 -2.42 -10.17
CA VAL A 85 -25.90 -2.40 -9.37
C VAL A 85 -24.71 -2.14 -10.26
N PHE A 86 -23.99 -1.07 -9.95
CA PHE A 86 -22.81 -0.63 -10.70
C PHE A 86 -21.56 -0.69 -9.82
N GLU A 87 -20.44 -1.07 -10.41
CA GLU A 87 -19.10 -0.97 -9.80
C GLU A 87 -19.02 -1.49 -8.35
N SER A 88 -19.69 -2.60 -8.05
CA SER A 88 -19.78 -3.20 -6.71
C SER A 88 -19.24 -4.64 -6.72
N ALA A 89 -19.31 -5.33 -5.57
CA ALA A 89 -18.99 -6.75 -5.49
C ALA A 89 -19.79 -7.57 -6.51
N LEU A 90 -19.16 -8.57 -7.12
CA LEU A 90 -19.77 -9.40 -8.19
C LEU A 90 -21.06 -10.05 -7.74
N GLU A 91 -21.14 -10.48 -6.49
CA GLU A 91 -22.30 -11.10 -5.87
C GLU A 91 -23.51 -10.17 -5.87
N LEU A 92 -23.29 -8.88 -5.70
CA LEU A 92 -24.34 -7.87 -5.74
C LEU A 92 -24.65 -7.43 -7.17
N MET A 93 -23.58 -7.25 -8.01
CA MET A 93 -23.74 -6.93 -9.44
C MET A 93 -24.55 -7.99 -10.19
N SER A 94 -24.40 -9.27 -9.84
CA SER A 94 -25.14 -10.38 -10.45
C SER A 94 -26.67 -10.30 -10.26
N LEU A 95 -27.14 -9.49 -9.28
CA LEU A 95 -28.56 -9.24 -9.05
C LEU A 95 -29.17 -8.20 -10.01
N THR A 96 -28.34 -7.55 -10.83
CA THR A 96 -28.84 -6.53 -11.76
C THR A 96 -29.90 -7.09 -12.71
N ARG A 97 -31.09 -6.48 -12.62
CA ARG A 97 -32.25 -6.82 -13.45
C ARG A 97 -32.99 -5.55 -13.87
N LEU A 98 -33.09 -5.34 -15.17
CA LEU A 98 -33.81 -4.21 -15.74
C LEU A 98 -34.80 -4.73 -16.80
N GLY A 99 -36.04 -4.93 -16.42
CA GLY A 99 -37.03 -5.57 -17.28
C GLY A 99 -36.66 -7.02 -17.65
N LYS A 100 -36.40 -7.28 -18.93
CA LYS A 100 -35.93 -8.61 -19.43
C LYS A 100 -34.39 -8.72 -19.51
N PHE A 101 -33.67 -7.67 -19.20
CA PHE A 101 -32.21 -7.70 -19.14
C PHE A 101 -31.74 -8.11 -17.73
N VAL A 102 -30.89 -9.14 -17.63
CA VAL A 102 -30.31 -9.66 -16.38
C VAL A 102 -28.82 -9.91 -16.63
N ILE A 103 -27.94 -9.47 -15.72
CA ILE A 103 -26.49 -9.67 -15.86
C ILE A 103 -26.08 -11.13 -15.56
N GLY A 104 -26.75 -11.84 -14.69
CA GLY A 104 -26.44 -13.23 -14.30
C GLY A 104 -26.75 -14.29 -15.36
N ASP A 105 -27.58 -13.99 -16.35
CA ASP A 105 -27.85 -14.86 -17.48
C ASP A 105 -26.67 -14.77 -18.49
N GLN A 106 -25.65 -15.61 -18.34
CA GLN A 106 -24.68 -15.80 -19.40
C GLN A 106 -25.43 -16.17 -20.70
N PRO A 107 -25.42 -15.33 -21.75
CA PRO A 107 -26.07 -15.70 -22.98
C PRO A 107 -25.25 -16.79 -23.65
N LYS A 108 -25.68 -18.02 -23.57
CA LYS A 108 -25.41 -18.95 -24.65
C LYS A 108 -25.99 -18.32 -25.93
N GLY A 109 -25.17 -17.49 -26.61
CA GLY A 109 -25.57 -16.81 -27.84
C GLY A 109 -25.74 -15.29 -27.71
N MET A 110 -24.66 -14.56 -27.34
CA MET A 110 -24.61 -13.14 -27.68
C MET A 110 -24.82 -12.99 -29.21
N PRO A 111 -25.75 -12.17 -29.69
CA PRO A 111 -25.98 -12.00 -31.10
C PRO A 111 -24.68 -11.69 -31.84
N LYS A 112 -24.43 -12.39 -32.97
CA LYS A 112 -23.21 -12.23 -33.77
C LYS A 112 -22.78 -10.78 -34.01
N PRO A 113 -23.70 -9.79 -34.23
CA PRO A 113 -23.35 -8.39 -34.40
C PRO A 113 -22.74 -7.76 -33.13
N ILE A 114 -23.24 -8.11 -31.94
CA ILE A 114 -22.73 -7.56 -30.67
C ILE A 114 -21.35 -8.16 -30.37
N LYS A 115 -21.17 -9.46 -30.63
CA LYS A 115 -19.87 -10.15 -30.51
C LYS A 115 -18.84 -9.59 -31.48
N PHE A 116 -19.27 -9.25 -32.70
CA PHE A 116 -18.43 -8.61 -33.72
C PHE A 116 -18.05 -7.18 -33.38
N ILE A 117 -18.97 -6.40 -32.80
CA ILE A 117 -18.69 -5.03 -32.33
C ILE A 117 -17.73 -5.07 -31.14
N LEU A 118 -17.97 -5.92 -30.17
CA LEU A 118 -17.06 -6.13 -29.03
C LEU A 118 -15.68 -6.62 -29.47
N SER A 119 -15.60 -7.51 -30.49
CA SER A 119 -14.31 -7.96 -31.02
C SER A 119 -13.54 -6.89 -31.79
N LYS A 120 -14.20 -5.92 -32.40
CA LYS A 120 -13.55 -4.77 -33.03
C LYS A 120 -12.93 -3.79 -32.01
N PHE A 121 -13.50 -3.70 -30.80
CA PHE A 121 -12.90 -2.93 -29.69
C PHE A 121 -11.88 -3.75 -28.89
N SER A 122 -11.72 -5.05 -29.18
CA SER A 122 -10.79 -5.95 -28.50
C SER A 122 -9.40 -6.06 -29.16
N ASN A 123 -9.11 -5.28 -30.21
CA ASN A 123 -7.77 -5.22 -30.83
C ASN A 123 -6.79 -4.33 -30.05
N SER A 124 -7.17 -3.81 -28.90
CA SER A 124 -6.33 -3.13 -27.93
C SER A 124 -5.62 -4.14 -27.01
N ARG A 125 -4.56 -3.70 -26.37
CA ARG A 125 -3.87 -4.46 -25.32
C ARG A 125 -4.87 -4.99 -24.29
N GLU A 126 -4.56 -6.09 -23.62
CA GLU A 126 -5.51 -6.75 -22.71
C GLU A 126 -5.94 -5.82 -21.57
N GLU A 127 -5.00 -4.99 -21.07
CA GLU A 127 -5.23 -3.98 -20.06
C GLU A 127 -6.16 -2.84 -20.52
N ASP A 128 -6.21 -2.56 -21.83
CA ASP A 128 -7.02 -1.48 -22.41
C ASP A 128 -8.45 -1.94 -22.78
N LYS A 129 -8.79 -3.20 -22.58
CA LYS A 129 -10.14 -3.75 -22.91
C LYS A 129 -11.26 -3.03 -22.17
N LEU A 130 -11.01 -2.60 -20.91
CA LEU A 130 -11.98 -1.83 -20.11
C LEU A 130 -12.22 -0.43 -20.69
N ALA A 131 -11.19 0.24 -21.20
CA ALA A 131 -11.33 1.51 -21.91
C ALA A 131 -12.13 1.35 -23.22
N GLY A 132 -11.92 0.24 -23.96
CA GLY A 132 -12.73 -0.14 -25.11
C GLY A 132 -14.21 -0.38 -24.75
N TYR A 133 -14.47 -0.98 -23.60
CA TYR A 133 -15.83 -1.17 -23.08
C TYR A 133 -16.53 0.16 -22.78
N LEU A 134 -15.84 1.13 -22.20
CA LEU A 134 -16.38 2.48 -21.97
C LEU A 134 -16.71 3.22 -23.28
N SER A 135 -15.90 3.01 -24.33
CA SER A 135 -16.21 3.53 -25.68
C SER A 135 -17.48 2.91 -26.24
N PHE A 136 -17.69 1.61 -26.03
CA PHE A 136 -18.93 0.91 -26.40
C PHE A 136 -20.15 1.46 -25.64
N LEU A 137 -20.01 1.84 -24.37
CA LEU A 137 -21.11 2.44 -23.60
C LEU A 137 -21.65 3.74 -24.23
N LYS A 138 -20.80 4.50 -24.92
CA LYS A 138 -21.21 5.73 -25.64
C LYS A 138 -21.89 5.46 -26.99
N VAL A 139 -21.40 4.48 -27.73
CA VAL A 139 -21.89 4.18 -29.09
C VAL A 139 -23.03 3.16 -29.07
N GLY A 140 -23.03 2.24 -28.12
CA GLY A 140 -24.00 1.15 -27.99
C GLY A 140 -25.46 1.56 -28.02
N PRO A 141 -25.89 2.59 -27.25
CA PRO A 141 -27.29 3.04 -27.27
C PRO A 141 -27.79 3.47 -28.65
N LYS A 142 -26.91 4.08 -29.47
CA LYS A 142 -27.26 4.52 -30.82
C LYS A 142 -27.45 3.32 -31.75
N LEU A 143 -26.60 2.31 -31.65
CA LEU A 143 -26.67 1.10 -32.48
C LEU A 143 -27.86 0.20 -32.10
N LEU A 144 -28.14 0.05 -30.80
CA LEU A 144 -29.20 -0.82 -30.29
C LEU A 144 -30.61 -0.23 -30.49
N LYS A 145 -30.74 1.08 -30.84
CA LYS A 145 -32.02 1.77 -31.09
C LYS A 145 -32.89 1.06 -32.11
N TYR A 146 -32.28 0.48 -33.11
CA TYR A 146 -32.98 -0.10 -34.28
C TYR A 146 -33.37 -1.57 -34.10
N ILE A 147 -33.07 -2.20 -32.97
CA ILE A 147 -33.39 -3.60 -32.70
C ILE A 147 -34.64 -3.67 -31.80
N PRO A 148 -35.80 -4.13 -32.28
CA PRO A 148 -37.08 -4.02 -31.55
C PRO A 148 -37.25 -5.04 -30.41
N ALA A 149 -36.32 -5.97 -30.25
CA ALA A 149 -36.40 -7.00 -29.19
C ALA A 149 -36.35 -6.37 -27.78
N LYS A 150 -37.34 -6.70 -26.90
CA LYS A 150 -37.49 -6.09 -25.59
C LYS A 150 -36.24 -6.21 -24.73
N LYS A 151 -35.57 -7.38 -24.74
CA LYS A 151 -34.31 -7.60 -24.01
C LYS A 151 -33.19 -6.64 -24.48
N VAL A 152 -33.16 -6.33 -25.79
CA VAL A 152 -32.19 -5.42 -26.40
C VAL A 152 -32.52 -3.97 -26.04
N GLN A 153 -33.77 -3.59 -25.96
CA GLN A 153 -34.18 -2.25 -25.55
C GLN A 153 -33.95 -2.04 -24.05
N ASP A 154 -34.13 -3.06 -23.20
CA ASP A 154 -33.78 -3.00 -21.80
C ASP A 154 -32.26 -2.89 -21.59
N LEU A 155 -31.45 -3.62 -22.36
CA LEU A 155 -29.99 -3.42 -22.40
C LEU A 155 -29.61 -2.00 -22.84
N ARG A 156 -30.26 -1.48 -23.88
CA ARG A 156 -30.05 -0.10 -24.33
C ARG A 156 -30.37 0.92 -23.24
N ASN A 157 -31.47 0.74 -22.52
CA ASN A 157 -31.84 1.60 -21.41
C ASN A 157 -30.83 1.48 -20.25
N TRP A 158 -30.31 0.28 -19.97
CA TRP A 158 -29.25 0.07 -18.99
C TRP A 158 -27.99 0.88 -19.37
N LEU A 159 -27.58 0.84 -20.64
CA LEU A 159 -26.44 1.65 -21.14
C LEU A 159 -26.69 3.16 -21.01
N ILE A 160 -27.91 3.61 -21.27
CA ILE A 160 -28.29 5.03 -21.10
C ILE A 160 -28.22 5.45 -19.62
N ILE A 161 -28.79 4.64 -18.74
CA ILE A 161 -28.78 4.86 -17.29
C ILE A 161 -27.34 4.90 -16.77
N TYR A 162 -26.51 3.93 -17.18
CA TYR A 162 -25.09 3.93 -16.84
C TYR A 162 -24.37 5.18 -17.38
N GLY A 163 -24.74 5.63 -18.60
CA GLY A 163 -24.17 6.86 -19.16
C GLY A 163 -24.43 8.10 -18.31
N TYR A 164 -25.65 8.30 -17.80
CA TYR A 164 -25.97 9.39 -16.87
C TYR A 164 -25.24 9.24 -15.55
N TRP A 165 -25.22 8.02 -14.99
CA TRP A 165 -24.50 7.74 -13.74
C TRP A 165 -22.99 8.04 -13.86
N ASN A 166 -22.38 7.56 -14.94
CA ASN A 166 -20.95 7.79 -15.19
C ASN A 166 -20.63 9.25 -15.52
N ALA A 167 -21.54 9.98 -16.16
CA ALA A 167 -21.40 11.42 -16.39
C ALA A 167 -21.39 12.20 -15.07
N GLY A 168 -22.15 11.75 -14.06
CA GLY A 168 -22.18 12.32 -12.71
C GLY A 168 -22.79 13.72 -12.63
N GLY A 169 -22.77 14.30 -11.45
CA GLY A 169 -23.41 15.59 -11.17
C GLY A 169 -24.91 15.48 -10.92
N SER A 170 -25.48 16.47 -10.21
CA SER A 170 -26.90 16.45 -9.79
C SER A 170 -27.88 16.37 -10.96
N ASP A 171 -27.59 17.09 -12.05
CA ASP A 171 -28.47 17.13 -13.22
C ASP A 171 -28.50 15.79 -13.97
N ASN A 172 -27.34 15.17 -14.15
CA ASN A 172 -27.26 13.86 -14.80
C ASN A 172 -27.90 12.75 -13.95
N VAL A 173 -27.70 12.77 -12.62
CA VAL A 173 -28.32 11.81 -11.71
C VAL A 173 -29.85 12.03 -11.66
N ALA A 174 -30.33 13.27 -11.68
CA ALA A 174 -31.76 13.57 -11.81
C ALA A 174 -32.34 13.06 -13.14
N ALA A 175 -31.61 13.26 -14.25
CA ALA A 175 -32.00 12.74 -15.56
C ALA A 175 -32.04 11.20 -15.58
N MET A 176 -31.12 10.52 -14.88
CA MET A 176 -31.16 9.08 -14.66
C MET A 176 -32.47 8.63 -13.98
N PHE A 177 -32.86 9.32 -12.90
CA PHE A 177 -34.13 9.05 -12.22
C PHE A 177 -35.33 9.26 -13.14
N TRP A 178 -35.33 10.29 -14.00
CA TRP A 178 -36.39 10.49 -14.98
C TRP A 178 -36.44 9.38 -16.05
N VAL A 179 -35.30 8.85 -16.50
CA VAL A 179 -35.28 7.70 -17.39
C VAL A 179 -35.91 6.48 -16.73
N LEU A 180 -35.59 6.21 -15.47
CA LEU A 180 -36.17 5.12 -14.69
C LEU A 180 -37.69 5.30 -14.51
N ALA A 181 -38.12 6.49 -14.12
CA ALA A 181 -39.52 6.86 -13.95
C ALA A 181 -40.33 6.67 -15.25
N GLN A 182 -39.86 7.22 -16.35
CA GLN A 182 -40.57 7.15 -17.63
C GLN A 182 -40.62 5.73 -18.20
N LYS A 183 -39.49 5.02 -18.19
CA LYS A 183 -39.37 3.71 -18.90
C LYS A 183 -39.90 2.54 -18.11
N TYR A 184 -39.80 2.60 -16.78
CA TYR A 184 -40.08 1.44 -15.91
C TYR A 184 -41.17 1.67 -14.89
N LEU A 185 -41.43 2.90 -14.44
CA LEU A 185 -42.53 3.23 -13.53
C LEU A 185 -43.74 3.85 -14.27
N ARG A 186 -43.61 4.11 -15.57
CA ARG A 186 -44.65 4.66 -16.45
C ARG A 186 -45.16 6.04 -16.02
N LEU A 187 -44.28 6.84 -15.42
CA LEU A 187 -44.59 8.21 -15.00
C LEU A 187 -44.27 9.21 -16.10
N GLU A 188 -45.00 10.32 -16.15
CA GLU A 188 -44.76 11.39 -17.11
C GLU A 188 -43.74 12.39 -16.53
N VAL A 189 -42.56 12.47 -17.16
CA VAL A 189 -41.46 13.34 -16.72
C VAL A 189 -41.07 14.39 -17.78
N GLY A 190 -41.78 14.43 -18.94
CA GLY A 190 -41.45 15.33 -20.05
C GLY A 190 -40.15 14.99 -20.77
N ALA A 191 -39.55 15.93 -21.46
CA ALA A 191 -38.31 15.76 -22.23
C ALA A 191 -37.11 15.59 -21.27
N ILE A 192 -36.32 14.50 -21.42
CA ILE A 192 -35.14 14.24 -20.62
C ILE A 192 -33.92 14.81 -21.36
N PRO A 193 -33.11 15.68 -20.73
CA PRO A 193 -31.91 16.25 -21.37
C PRO A 193 -30.87 15.14 -21.65
N THR A 194 -30.03 15.35 -22.65
CA THR A 194 -28.88 14.47 -22.91
C THR A 194 -27.83 14.62 -21.81
N PRO A 195 -27.02 13.60 -21.51
CA PRO A 195 -25.97 13.69 -20.50
C PRO A 195 -25.00 14.84 -20.77
N LEU A 196 -24.72 15.64 -19.73
CA LEU A 196 -23.63 16.61 -19.72
C LEU A 196 -22.33 15.82 -19.55
N GLU A 197 -21.53 15.74 -20.61
CA GLU A 197 -20.31 14.93 -20.61
C GLU A 197 -19.12 15.71 -20.04
N THR A 198 -18.45 15.15 -19.05
CA THR A 198 -17.09 15.50 -18.63
C THR A 198 -16.12 14.49 -19.27
N PRO A 199 -14.93 14.89 -19.74
CA PRO A 199 -13.95 13.96 -20.26
C PRO A 199 -13.66 12.80 -19.28
N ASN A 200 -13.35 11.62 -19.78
CA ASN A 200 -12.98 10.49 -18.93
C ASN A 200 -11.61 10.70 -18.28
N MET A 201 -10.72 11.36 -19.02
CA MET A 201 -9.38 11.73 -18.59
C MET A 201 -9.09 13.15 -19.05
N GLY A 202 -8.45 13.95 -18.21
CA GLY A 202 -8.11 15.33 -18.48
C GLY A 202 -7.31 15.94 -17.33
N LEU A 203 -6.93 17.20 -17.48
CA LEU A 203 -6.27 17.97 -16.43
C LEU A 203 -7.14 19.18 -16.07
N LEU A 204 -6.95 19.66 -14.86
CA LEU A 204 -7.67 20.80 -14.32
C LEU A 204 -6.75 21.72 -13.51
N HIS A 205 -7.15 22.97 -13.39
CA HIS A 205 -6.55 23.90 -12.43
C HIS A 205 -7.65 24.78 -11.83
N PRO A 206 -7.55 25.17 -10.54
CA PRO A 206 -8.58 26.04 -9.92
C PRO A 206 -8.80 27.36 -10.64
N GLU A 207 -7.76 27.93 -11.23
CA GLU A 207 -7.79 29.23 -11.94
C GLU A 207 -8.09 29.10 -13.44
N TYR A 208 -8.35 27.89 -13.94
CA TYR A 208 -8.72 27.66 -15.33
C TYR A 208 -10.17 27.17 -15.48
N ALA A 209 -10.95 27.91 -16.27
CA ALA A 209 -12.34 27.52 -16.52
C ALA A 209 -12.41 26.40 -17.57
N GLY A 210 -12.51 25.17 -17.13
CA GLY A 210 -12.62 23.99 -17.99
C GLY A 210 -11.58 22.92 -17.72
N TYR A 211 -11.27 22.13 -18.75
CA TYR A 211 -10.33 21.00 -18.65
C TYR A 211 -9.37 21.00 -19.82
N PHE A 212 -8.12 20.61 -19.58
CA PHE A 212 -7.16 20.33 -20.64
C PHE A 212 -7.24 18.86 -21.02
N THR A 213 -7.04 18.59 -22.30
CA THR A 213 -7.01 17.23 -22.87
C THR A 213 -5.60 16.76 -23.21
N SER A 214 -4.61 17.65 -23.06
CA SER A 214 -3.20 17.42 -23.31
C SER A 214 -2.38 17.90 -22.11
N PRO A 215 -1.42 17.08 -21.60
CA PRO A 215 -0.54 17.52 -20.51
C PRO A 215 0.42 18.63 -20.93
N GLN A 216 0.80 18.70 -22.21
CA GLN A 216 1.66 19.77 -22.73
C GLN A 216 0.91 21.11 -22.72
N ASP A 217 -0.35 21.12 -23.21
CA ASP A 217 -1.17 22.35 -23.23
C ASP A 217 -1.40 22.89 -21.81
N TYR A 218 -1.56 21.98 -20.84
CA TYR A 218 -1.66 22.36 -19.43
C TYR A 218 -0.38 23.05 -18.94
N LEU A 219 0.79 22.46 -19.18
CA LEU A 219 2.05 23.04 -18.72
C LEU A 219 2.38 24.35 -19.42
N ASP A 220 2.04 24.50 -20.72
CA ASP A 220 2.25 25.73 -21.45
C ASP A 220 1.36 26.85 -20.91
N TRP A 221 0.10 26.54 -20.61
CA TRP A 221 -0.81 27.47 -19.92
C TRP A 221 -0.28 27.79 -18.51
N TYR A 222 0.13 26.81 -17.74
CA TYR A 222 0.60 27.00 -16.36
C TYR A 222 1.84 27.90 -16.29
N ARG A 223 2.79 27.71 -17.19
CA ARG A 223 3.96 28.60 -17.31
C ARG A 223 3.58 30.05 -17.64
N GLN A 224 2.54 30.25 -18.44
CA GLN A 224 2.03 31.60 -18.74
C GLN A 224 1.28 32.21 -17.54
N PHE A 225 0.50 31.39 -16.86
CA PHE A 225 -0.22 31.79 -15.65
C PHE A 225 0.75 32.29 -14.56
N LEU A 226 1.81 31.54 -14.26
CA LEU A 226 2.84 31.95 -13.30
C LEU A 226 3.51 33.30 -13.67
N LYS A 227 3.78 33.55 -14.94
CA LYS A 227 4.36 34.83 -15.38
C LYS A 227 3.43 36.02 -15.16
N THR A 228 2.13 35.79 -15.26
CA THR A 228 1.12 36.86 -15.09
C THR A 228 0.92 37.21 -13.62
N ASP A 229 0.95 36.19 -12.74
CA ASP A 229 0.73 36.35 -11.30
C ASP A 229 1.98 36.93 -10.57
N SER A 230 3.19 36.66 -11.08
CA SER A 230 4.44 37.17 -10.50
C SER A 230 4.65 38.68 -10.76
N TRP A 231 3.98 39.26 -11.74
CA TRP A 231 4.11 40.70 -12.05
C TRP A 231 3.49 41.61 -10.98
N GLU A 232 2.48 41.13 -10.25
CA GLU A 232 1.87 41.89 -9.14
C GLU A 232 2.67 41.80 -7.83
N ALA A 233 3.55 40.82 -7.67
CA ALA A 233 4.21 40.53 -6.39
C ALA A 233 5.68 41.01 -6.28
N GLY A 234 6.34 41.45 -7.34
CA GLY A 234 7.72 41.95 -7.31
C GLY A 234 8.79 40.88 -6.93
N GLU A 235 8.47 39.60 -7.06
CA GLU A 235 9.31 38.46 -6.63
C GLU A 235 9.93 37.77 -7.86
N GLU A 236 10.75 38.45 -8.63
CA GLU A 236 11.50 37.84 -9.77
C GLU A 236 12.47 36.71 -9.33
N GLU A 237 12.88 36.65 -8.05
CA GLU A 237 13.86 35.68 -7.58
C GLU A 237 13.29 34.31 -7.11
N ARG A 238 11.98 34.18 -6.94
CA ARG A 238 11.37 32.93 -6.41
C ARG A 238 11.31 31.79 -7.43
N TRP A 239 11.41 32.07 -8.75
CA TRP A 239 11.07 31.11 -9.80
C TRP A 239 12.20 30.91 -10.83
N GLY A 240 13.47 31.15 -10.46
CA GLY A 240 14.64 31.09 -11.33
C GLY A 240 15.09 29.69 -11.79
N GLY A 241 14.40 28.63 -11.37
CA GLY A 241 14.61 27.25 -11.82
C GLY A 241 13.29 26.58 -12.20
N GLU A 242 13.29 25.63 -13.13
CA GLU A 242 12.11 24.81 -13.39
C GLU A 242 11.81 23.98 -12.15
N ASN A 243 10.68 24.26 -11.48
CA ASN A 243 10.23 23.46 -10.35
C ASN A 243 9.92 22.02 -10.79
N PRO A 244 10.19 21.01 -9.96
CA PRO A 244 9.91 19.63 -10.29
C PRO A 244 8.42 19.41 -10.58
N VAL A 245 8.13 18.71 -11.67
CA VAL A 245 6.77 18.40 -12.10
C VAL A 245 6.28 17.12 -11.41
N ILE A 246 5.16 17.24 -10.70
CA ILE A 246 4.57 16.14 -9.94
C ILE A 246 3.22 15.74 -10.55
N ALA A 247 3.13 14.54 -11.09
CA ALA A 247 1.87 14.00 -11.56
C ALA A 247 0.95 13.66 -10.38
N ILE A 248 -0.23 14.26 -10.33
CA ILE A 248 -1.25 13.99 -9.30
C ILE A 248 -2.43 13.31 -9.97
N LEU A 249 -2.61 12.01 -9.71
CA LEU A 249 -3.74 11.26 -10.22
C LEU A 249 -4.96 11.49 -9.33
N LEU A 250 -6.02 12.01 -9.93
CA LEU A 250 -7.27 12.40 -9.26
C LEU A 250 -8.43 11.51 -9.74
N TYR A 251 -9.35 11.19 -8.84
CA TYR A 251 -10.55 10.46 -9.20
C TYR A 251 -11.57 11.40 -9.85
N ARG A 252 -11.98 11.11 -11.08
CA ARG A 252 -12.89 11.93 -11.89
C ARG A 252 -14.19 12.29 -11.17
N LYS A 253 -14.76 11.38 -10.36
CA LYS A 253 -15.99 11.67 -9.60
C LYS A 253 -15.78 12.81 -8.60
N HIS A 254 -14.60 12.92 -7.96
CA HIS A 254 -14.30 14.03 -7.06
C HIS A 254 -14.20 15.37 -7.81
N VAL A 255 -13.73 15.34 -9.06
CA VAL A 255 -13.67 16.52 -9.93
C VAL A 255 -15.08 16.98 -10.34
N ILE A 256 -15.93 16.04 -10.77
CA ILE A 256 -17.32 16.32 -11.15
C ILE A 256 -18.11 16.90 -9.96
N THR A 257 -17.88 16.37 -8.77
CA THR A 257 -18.56 16.83 -7.54
C THR A 257 -17.89 18.06 -6.92
N LYS A 258 -16.84 18.59 -7.55
CA LYS A 258 -16.11 19.79 -7.13
C LYS A 258 -15.63 19.71 -5.69
N GLN A 259 -15.03 18.58 -5.32
CA GLN A 259 -14.52 18.39 -3.96
C GLN A 259 -13.46 19.44 -3.62
N PRO A 260 -13.63 20.22 -2.53
CA PRO A 260 -12.77 21.37 -2.23
C PRO A 260 -11.30 20.99 -2.00
N TYR A 261 -11.04 19.76 -1.52
CA TYR A 261 -9.68 19.31 -1.22
C TYR A 261 -8.77 19.32 -2.46
N ILE A 262 -9.31 19.18 -3.68
CA ILE A 262 -8.52 19.14 -4.92
C ILE A 262 -7.83 20.48 -5.14
N SER A 263 -8.60 21.58 -5.08
CA SER A 263 -8.04 22.92 -5.21
C SER A 263 -7.05 23.26 -4.10
N GLN A 264 -7.35 22.83 -2.86
CA GLN A 264 -6.44 23.00 -1.73
C GLN A 264 -5.13 22.24 -1.94
N LEU A 265 -5.20 21.00 -2.40
CA LEU A 265 -4.01 20.17 -2.64
C LEU A 265 -3.11 20.79 -3.72
N ILE A 266 -3.69 21.25 -4.83
CA ILE A 266 -2.95 21.92 -5.91
C ILE A 266 -2.21 23.14 -5.37
N ARG A 267 -2.89 24.02 -4.63
CA ARG A 267 -2.28 25.22 -4.04
C ARG A 267 -1.16 24.90 -3.05
N TYR A 268 -1.34 23.87 -2.19
CA TYR A 268 -0.27 23.44 -1.29
C TYR A 268 0.98 22.98 -2.03
N PHE A 269 0.83 22.31 -3.18
CA PHE A 269 1.98 21.91 -3.99
C PHE A 269 2.69 23.13 -4.57
N GLU A 270 1.94 24.11 -5.04
CA GLU A 270 2.48 25.40 -5.54
C GLU A 270 3.21 26.18 -4.45
N GLU A 271 2.60 26.34 -3.28
CA GLU A 271 3.20 27.00 -2.11
C GLU A 271 4.53 26.34 -1.69
N GLU A 272 4.64 25.04 -1.87
CA GLU A 272 5.84 24.26 -1.56
C GLU A 272 6.87 24.24 -2.72
N GLY A 273 6.67 24.99 -3.79
CA GLY A 273 7.58 25.08 -4.94
C GLY A 273 7.61 23.80 -5.80
N LEU A 274 6.49 23.12 -5.91
CA LEU A 274 6.29 21.97 -6.79
C LEU A 274 5.33 22.35 -7.92
N THR A 275 5.57 21.90 -9.13
CA THR A 275 4.65 22.09 -10.26
C THR A 275 3.63 20.97 -10.29
N PRO A 276 2.37 21.21 -9.90
CA PRO A 276 1.33 20.18 -9.95
C PRO A 276 0.93 19.88 -11.39
N LEU A 277 0.79 18.60 -11.73
CA LEU A 277 0.18 18.12 -12.96
C LEU A 277 -1.07 17.28 -12.60
N PRO A 278 -2.22 17.90 -12.32
CA PRO A 278 -3.39 17.24 -11.78
C PRO A 278 -4.21 16.56 -12.87
N ILE A 279 -4.02 15.27 -13.05
CA ILE A 279 -4.66 14.42 -14.05
C ILE A 279 -5.85 13.72 -13.40
N PHE A 280 -7.06 14.04 -13.82
CA PHE A 280 -8.22 13.27 -13.39
C PHE A 280 -8.51 12.14 -14.36
N ILE A 281 -8.89 11.00 -13.81
CA ILE A 281 -9.17 9.77 -14.53
C ILE A 281 -10.42 9.08 -13.98
N ASN A 282 -11.06 8.31 -14.81
CA ASN A 282 -12.28 7.59 -14.47
C ASN A 282 -11.96 6.25 -13.73
N GLY A 283 -10.89 6.14 -12.99
CA GLY A 283 -10.57 4.96 -12.20
C GLY A 283 -10.06 3.74 -12.98
N VAL A 284 -10.45 3.54 -14.25
CA VAL A 284 -9.98 2.41 -15.09
C VAL A 284 -8.86 2.78 -16.05
N GLU A 285 -8.56 4.05 -16.20
CA GLU A 285 -7.59 4.60 -17.17
C GLU A 285 -6.29 5.08 -16.48
N GLY A 286 -6.07 4.76 -15.20
CA GLY A 286 -4.89 5.20 -14.46
C GLY A 286 -3.58 4.80 -15.12
N HIS A 287 -3.49 3.57 -15.58
CA HIS A 287 -2.32 3.05 -16.29
C HIS A 287 -2.11 3.74 -17.65
N VAL A 288 -3.19 4.15 -18.33
CA VAL A 288 -3.11 4.89 -19.61
C VAL A 288 -2.48 6.26 -19.37
N ALA A 289 -2.94 7.01 -18.35
CA ALA A 289 -2.37 8.29 -17.99
C ALA A 289 -0.86 8.17 -17.69
N VAL A 290 -0.47 7.21 -16.86
CA VAL A 290 0.94 7.00 -16.49
C VAL A 290 1.77 6.50 -17.67
N ARG A 291 1.25 5.58 -18.46
CA ARG A 291 1.96 4.98 -19.59
C ARG A 291 2.17 5.99 -20.72
N ASP A 292 1.10 6.68 -21.12
CA ASP A 292 1.05 7.42 -22.39
C ASP A 292 1.26 8.94 -22.23
N TRP A 293 0.80 9.55 -21.13
CA TRP A 293 0.86 10.99 -20.90
C TRP A 293 2.11 11.45 -20.16
N LEU A 294 2.77 10.52 -19.44
CA LEU A 294 3.95 10.83 -18.64
C LEU A 294 5.20 10.19 -19.24
N THR A 295 6.30 10.89 -19.18
CA THR A 295 7.64 10.35 -19.41
C THR A 295 8.57 10.72 -18.26
N THR A 296 9.78 10.19 -18.25
CA THR A 296 10.81 10.49 -17.25
C THR A 296 12.18 10.63 -17.90
N ALA A 297 13.11 11.28 -17.23
CA ALA A 297 14.50 11.38 -17.71
C ALA A 297 15.09 9.97 -17.97
N TYR A 298 14.84 9.02 -17.07
CA TYR A 298 15.28 7.62 -17.23
C TYR A 298 14.69 6.96 -18.48
N GLU A 299 13.37 7.06 -18.67
CA GLU A 299 12.69 6.48 -19.83
C GLU A 299 13.19 7.09 -21.15
N THR A 300 13.39 8.41 -21.17
CA THR A 300 13.96 9.12 -22.31
C THR A 300 15.36 8.63 -22.64
N GLN A 301 16.21 8.45 -21.63
CA GLN A 301 17.54 7.90 -21.81
C GLN A 301 17.51 6.46 -22.35
N GLN A 302 16.65 5.60 -21.80
CA GLN A 302 16.51 4.22 -22.28
C GLN A 302 16.04 4.16 -23.75
N ARG A 303 15.15 5.06 -24.16
CA ARG A 303 14.70 5.17 -25.56
C ARG A 303 15.84 5.60 -26.50
N GLN A 304 16.67 6.57 -26.08
CA GLN A 304 17.83 7.02 -26.85
C GLN A 304 18.87 5.91 -27.02
N GLN A 305 19.01 5.02 -26.05
CA GLN A 305 19.88 3.85 -26.11
C GLN A 305 19.31 2.71 -26.96
N GLY A 306 18.15 2.91 -27.60
CA GLY A 306 17.51 1.91 -28.45
C GLY A 306 16.77 0.80 -27.72
N ASN A 307 16.60 0.93 -26.41
CA ASN A 307 15.75 0.05 -25.63
C ASN A 307 14.29 0.36 -25.98
N LYS A 308 13.72 -0.40 -26.90
CA LYS A 308 12.33 -0.25 -27.35
C LYS A 308 11.32 -0.74 -26.31
N ALA A 309 11.72 -0.80 -25.06
CA ALA A 309 10.83 -1.26 -24.01
C ALA A 309 9.59 -0.38 -23.98
N ILE A 310 8.54 -0.82 -24.74
CA ILE A 310 7.32 -1.06 -24.02
C ILE A 310 6.28 0.04 -24.16
N LEU A 311 6.60 1.33 -24.24
CA LEU A 311 5.63 2.32 -23.86
C LEU A 311 5.26 3.21 -25.04
N SER A 312 3.97 3.25 -25.33
CA SER A 312 3.39 4.26 -26.18
C SER A 312 3.40 5.57 -25.40
N LEU A 313 4.00 6.60 -25.99
CA LEU A 313 3.82 7.98 -25.56
C LEU A 313 2.99 8.71 -26.59
N ILE A 314 2.13 9.61 -26.14
CA ILE A 314 1.57 10.61 -27.03
C ILE A 314 2.64 11.69 -27.29
N PRO A 315 2.55 12.44 -28.40
CA PRO A 315 3.51 13.51 -28.69
C PRO A 315 3.58 14.58 -27.59
N GLU A 316 2.46 14.79 -26.89
CA GLU A 316 2.28 15.77 -25.82
C GLU A 316 2.63 15.23 -24.42
N ALA A 317 3.28 14.06 -24.34
CA ALA A 317 3.73 13.50 -23.07
C ALA A 317 4.78 14.41 -22.40
N VAL A 318 4.63 14.60 -21.08
CA VAL A 318 5.49 15.49 -20.30
C VAL A 318 6.37 14.72 -19.31
N GLU A 319 7.53 15.28 -19.03
CA GLU A 319 8.45 14.72 -18.05
C GLU A 319 8.02 15.05 -16.65
N VAL A 320 8.04 14.02 -15.76
CA VAL A 320 7.68 14.13 -14.36
C VAL A 320 8.70 13.43 -13.46
N GLU A 321 8.84 13.91 -12.23
CA GLU A 321 9.80 13.38 -11.27
C GLU A 321 9.17 12.41 -10.25
N VAL A 322 7.88 12.56 -9.97
CA VAL A 322 7.13 11.70 -9.04
C VAL A 322 5.69 11.54 -9.50
N ILE A 323 5.10 10.39 -9.20
CA ILE A 323 3.67 10.14 -9.38
C ILE A 323 3.03 10.00 -8.00
N VAL A 324 2.00 10.82 -7.75
CA VAL A 324 1.18 10.79 -6.54
C VAL A 324 -0.23 10.38 -6.91
N SER A 325 -0.75 9.31 -6.31
CA SER A 325 -2.13 8.86 -6.55
C SER A 325 -3.02 9.21 -5.36
N THR A 326 -4.11 9.91 -5.62
CA THR A 326 -5.18 10.16 -4.64
C THR A 326 -6.38 9.24 -4.86
N ILE A 327 -6.31 8.31 -5.81
CA ILE A 327 -7.47 7.55 -6.28
C ILE A 327 -7.86 6.45 -5.30
N GLY A 328 -6.87 5.81 -4.65
CA GLY A 328 -7.09 4.70 -3.72
C GLY A 328 -7.56 3.39 -4.35
N PHE A 329 -7.40 3.22 -5.67
CA PHE A 329 -7.69 1.99 -6.40
C PHE A 329 -6.43 1.50 -7.13
N PRO A 330 -6.39 0.22 -7.58
CA PRO A 330 -5.31 -0.26 -8.42
C PRO A 330 -5.11 0.61 -9.66
N LEU A 331 -3.86 0.75 -10.07
CA LEU A 331 -3.47 1.54 -11.24
C LEU A 331 -4.10 0.99 -12.53
N VAL A 332 -4.19 -0.34 -12.63
CA VAL A 332 -4.80 -1.04 -13.76
C VAL A 332 -6.17 -1.58 -13.38
N GLY A 333 -7.20 -1.22 -14.14
CA GLY A 333 -8.57 -1.70 -13.96
C GLY A 333 -9.38 -0.97 -12.88
N GLY A 334 -8.79 -0.08 -12.10
CA GLY A 334 -9.48 0.72 -11.09
C GLY A 334 -10.31 -0.10 -10.10
N PRO A 335 -11.55 0.32 -9.78
CA PRO A 335 -12.44 -0.44 -8.87
C PRO A 335 -12.71 -1.88 -9.33
N ALA A 336 -12.85 -2.10 -10.65
CA ALA A 336 -13.04 -3.44 -11.22
C ALA A 336 -11.74 -4.28 -11.14
N GLY A 337 -10.57 -3.66 -11.26
CA GLY A 337 -9.27 -4.32 -11.15
C GLY A 337 -9.00 -4.89 -9.75
N SER A 338 -9.64 -4.34 -8.72
CA SER A 338 -9.53 -4.87 -7.35
C SER A 338 -10.09 -6.30 -7.21
N MET A 339 -10.97 -6.71 -8.11
CA MET A 339 -11.57 -8.06 -8.12
C MET A 339 -10.68 -9.11 -8.82
N GLU A 340 -9.76 -8.67 -9.67
CA GLU A 340 -8.83 -9.53 -10.42
C GLU A 340 -7.36 -9.21 -10.09
N ALA A 341 -7.08 -8.82 -8.85
CA ALA A 341 -5.80 -8.28 -8.39
C ALA A 341 -4.54 -9.07 -8.83
N GLY A 342 -4.64 -10.37 -9.06
CA GLY A 342 -3.51 -11.20 -9.50
C GLY A 342 -3.11 -11.08 -10.97
N ARG A 343 -3.98 -10.58 -11.86
CA ARG A 343 -3.73 -10.54 -13.31
C ARG A 343 -3.08 -9.25 -13.79
N GLN A 344 -3.39 -8.12 -13.16
CA GLN A 344 -3.02 -6.78 -13.64
C GLN A 344 -1.77 -6.21 -12.96
N VAL A 345 -1.31 -6.81 -11.88
CA VAL A 345 -0.13 -6.37 -11.12
C VAL A 345 1.13 -6.32 -11.99
N GLU A 346 1.35 -7.31 -12.84
CA GLU A 346 2.54 -7.36 -13.71
C GLU A 346 2.55 -6.22 -14.75
N VAL A 347 1.37 -5.79 -15.22
CA VAL A 347 1.26 -4.63 -16.11
C VAL A 347 1.62 -3.35 -15.38
N ALA A 348 1.06 -3.13 -14.18
CA ALA A 348 1.38 -1.97 -13.35
C ALA A 348 2.88 -1.92 -13.02
N LYS A 349 3.46 -3.05 -12.59
CA LYS A 349 4.90 -3.17 -12.32
C LYS A 349 5.74 -2.83 -13.54
N THR A 350 5.39 -3.35 -14.71
CA THR A 350 6.11 -3.09 -15.96
C THR A 350 6.09 -1.59 -16.30
N ILE A 351 4.94 -0.94 -16.17
CA ILE A 351 4.80 0.50 -16.42
C ILE A 351 5.65 1.31 -15.44
N LEU A 352 5.52 1.04 -14.13
CA LEU A 352 6.23 1.79 -13.10
C LEU A 352 7.75 1.55 -13.15
N GLN A 353 8.21 0.33 -13.46
CA GLN A 353 9.63 0.04 -13.68
C GLN A 353 10.20 0.81 -14.86
N ALA A 354 9.44 0.96 -15.94
CA ALA A 354 9.89 1.74 -17.09
C ALA A 354 9.97 3.23 -16.77
N LYS A 355 9.10 3.76 -15.93
CA LYS A 355 9.18 5.15 -15.44
C LYS A 355 10.34 5.36 -14.48
N ASN A 356 10.66 4.39 -13.62
CA ASN A 356 11.77 4.42 -12.63
C ASN A 356 11.78 5.67 -11.75
N ILE A 357 10.61 6.12 -11.34
CA ILE A 357 10.40 7.23 -10.40
C ILE A 357 9.51 6.80 -9.24
N PRO A 358 9.52 7.51 -8.10
CA PRO A 358 8.65 7.18 -6.97
C PRO A 358 7.16 7.23 -7.32
N TYR A 359 6.41 6.22 -6.86
CA TYR A 359 4.96 6.16 -6.90
C TYR A 359 4.41 6.13 -5.48
N LEU A 360 3.72 7.20 -5.07
CA LEU A 360 3.21 7.40 -3.72
C LEU A 360 1.69 7.45 -3.70
N ILE A 361 1.11 7.00 -2.60
CA ILE A 361 -0.33 7.11 -2.35
C ILE A 361 -0.59 8.21 -1.32
N ALA A 362 -1.47 9.12 -1.67
CA ALA A 362 -1.80 10.29 -0.88
C ALA A 362 -3.30 10.57 -0.91
N ALA A 363 -4.12 9.55 -0.66
CA ALA A 363 -5.56 9.67 -0.72
C ALA A 363 -6.15 10.18 0.61
N PRO A 364 -7.17 11.04 0.57
CA PRO A 364 -7.99 11.31 1.75
C PRO A 364 -8.86 10.09 2.08
N LEU A 365 -9.26 9.94 3.33
CA LEU A 365 -10.16 8.89 3.75
C LEU A 365 -11.61 9.21 3.30
N LEU A 366 -12.21 8.28 2.56
CA LEU A 366 -13.52 8.47 1.93
C LEU A 366 -14.68 7.86 2.72
N ILE A 367 -14.38 6.94 3.65
CA ILE A 367 -15.37 6.23 4.46
C ILE A 367 -15.21 6.61 5.93
N GLN A 368 -13.97 6.71 6.38
CA GLN A 368 -13.62 6.92 7.78
C GLN A 368 -13.44 8.42 8.05
N ASP A 369 -14.01 8.90 9.17
CA ASP A 369 -13.79 10.26 9.62
C ASP A 369 -12.40 10.43 10.28
N ILE A 370 -11.94 11.69 10.34
CA ILE A 370 -10.62 12.03 10.90
C ILE A 370 -10.51 11.58 12.36
N HIS A 371 -11.57 11.72 13.15
CA HIS A 371 -11.54 11.38 14.56
C HIS A 371 -11.40 9.87 14.80
N SER A 372 -12.13 9.06 14.05
CA SER A 372 -12.03 7.60 14.08
C SER A 372 -10.62 7.13 13.65
N TRP A 373 -10.09 7.67 12.55
CA TRP A 373 -8.74 7.37 12.10
C TRP A 373 -7.67 7.70 13.15
N THR A 374 -7.68 8.91 13.71
CA THR A 374 -6.66 9.33 14.67
C THR A 374 -6.67 8.52 15.97
N ARG A 375 -7.81 7.91 16.31
CA ARG A 375 -7.96 7.07 17.51
C ARG A 375 -7.65 5.60 17.29
N GLN A 376 -8.08 5.04 16.16
CA GLN A 376 -8.10 3.60 15.91
C GLN A 376 -7.19 3.18 14.76
N GLY A 377 -6.68 4.15 13.98
CA GLY A 377 -6.00 3.88 12.73
C GLY A 377 -6.98 3.65 11.58
N ILE A 378 -6.45 3.47 10.39
CA ILE A 378 -7.22 3.15 9.20
C ILE A 378 -7.58 1.67 9.24
N GLY A 379 -8.86 1.36 9.15
CA GLY A 379 -9.35 0.00 9.24
C GLY A 379 -10.23 -0.42 8.07
N GLY A 380 -10.72 -1.66 8.14
CA GLY A 380 -11.66 -2.23 7.19
C GLY A 380 -11.18 -2.18 5.74
N LEU A 381 -12.13 -1.96 4.84
CA LEU A 381 -11.90 -1.94 3.42
C LEU A 381 -10.91 -0.83 2.98
N GLN A 382 -10.86 0.31 3.68
CA GLN A 382 -9.90 1.38 3.35
C GLN A 382 -8.44 0.95 3.52
N SER A 383 -8.14 0.07 4.48
CA SER A 383 -6.78 -0.47 4.63
C SER A 383 -6.34 -1.29 3.42
N VAL A 384 -7.27 -2.00 2.80
CA VAL A 384 -7.01 -2.75 1.57
C VAL A 384 -6.82 -1.81 0.40
N VAL A 385 -7.74 -0.89 0.21
CA VAL A 385 -7.80 0.00 -0.97
C VAL A 385 -6.66 1.01 -0.97
N LEU A 386 -6.33 1.61 0.20
CA LEU A 386 -5.29 2.65 0.29
C LEU A 386 -3.87 2.11 0.48
N TYR A 387 -3.72 0.89 0.96
CA TYR A 387 -2.41 0.30 1.24
C TYR A 387 -2.16 -0.96 0.42
N SER A 388 -2.91 -2.04 0.65
CA SER A 388 -2.57 -3.35 0.10
C SER A 388 -2.59 -3.39 -1.42
N LEU A 389 -3.62 -2.86 -2.07
CA LEU A 389 -3.75 -2.88 -3.52
C LEU A 389 -2.69 -1.99 -4.21
N PRO A 390 -2.47 -0.73 -3.79
CA PRO A 390 -1.40 0.08 -4.37
C PRO A 390 0.01 -0.47 -4.11
N GLU A 391 0.24 -1.12 -2.96
CA GLU A 391 1.51 -1.79 -2.68
C GLU A 391 1.80 -2.93 -3.65
N LEU A 392 0.77 -3.68 -4.08
CA LEU A 392 0.91 -4.70 -5.11
C LEU A 392 1.32 -4.11 -6.47
N ASP A 393 0.82 -2.93 -6.80
CA ASP A 393 1.20 -2.21 -8.02
C ASP A 393 2.63 -1.65 -7.97
N GLY A 394 3.16 -1.37 -6.77
CA GLY A 394 4.51 -0.84 -6.59
C GLY A 394 4.57 0.48 -5.82
N ALA A 395 3.51 0.87 -5.10
CA ALA A 395 3.55 2.04 -4.23
C ALA A 395 4.58 1.87 -3.11
N ILE A 396 5.44 2.87 -2.94
CA ILE A 396 6.53 2.83 -1.97
C ILE A 396 6.20 3.54 -0.66
N ASP A 397 5.40 4.60 -0.72
CA ASP A 397 4.95 5.37 0.44
C ASP A 397 3.43 5.58 0.40
N THR A 398 2.80 5.63 1.57
CA THR A 398 1.38 6.01 1.71
C THR A 398 1.22 7.01 2.83
N VAL A 399 0.74 8.21 2.49
CA VAL A 399 0.49 9.30 3.44
C VAL A 399 -1.00 9.67 3.39
N PRO A 400 -1.79 9.36 4.43
CA PRO A 400 -3.17 9.84 4.51
C PRO A 400 -3.20 11.35 4.60
N LEU A 401 -3.98 12.00 3.73
CA LEU A 401 -4.04 13.47 3.65
C LEU A 401 -5.05 14.09 4.60
N GLY A 402 -6.06 13.33 5.00
CA GLY A 402 -7.20 13.80 5.78
C GLY A 402 -8.35 12.82 5.67
N GLY A 403 -9.57 13.27 5.89
CA GLY A 403 -10.75 12.40 5.85
C GLY A 403 -12.04 13.17 6.04
N LEU A 404 -13.10 12.44 6.30
CA LEU A 404 -14.42 13.02 6.47
C LEU A 404 -14.55 13.82 7.78
N VAL A 405 -15.22 14.97 7.67
CA VAL A 405 -15.81 15.71 8.79
C VAL A 405 -17.25 15.98 8.40
N GLY A 406 -18.19 15.26 9.00
CA GLY A 406 -19.55 15.18 8.46
C GLY A 406 -19.57 14.45 7.12
N ASP A 407 -20.09 15.13 6.09
CA ASP A 407 -20.16 14.62 4.72
C ASP A 407 -19.07 15.22 3.78
N ASP A 408 -18.20 16.08 4.30
CA ASP A 408 -17.19 16.75 3.50
C ASP A 408 -15.79 16.17 3.75
N ILE A 409 -14.94 16.19 2.71
CA ILE A 409 -13.54 15.78 2.79
C ILE A 409 -12.68 16.98 3.17
N TYR A 410 -11.92 16.84 4.28
CA TYR A 410 -10.97 17.84 4.75
C TYR A 410 -9.55 17.33 4.69
N LEU A 411 -8.63 18.17 4.21
CA LEU A 411 -7.19 17.94 4.30
C LEU A 411 -6.66 18.39 5.66
N ILE A 412 -5.70 17.67 6.18
CA ILE A 412 -4.93 18.07 7.35
C ILE A 412 -3.63 18.72 6.85
N PRO A 413 -3.41 20.04 7.04
CA PRO A 413 -2.26 20.75 6.48
C PRO A 413 -0.92 20.11 6.84
N GLU A 414 -0.80 19.60 8.07
CA GLU A 414 0.40 18.91 8.54
C GLU A 414 0.66 17.61 7.74
N ARG A 415 -0.38 16.89 7.34
CA ARG A 415 -0.23 15.69 6.51
C ARG A 415 0.16 16.02 5.08
N VAL A 416 -0.39 17.09 4.52
CA VAL A 416 0.03 17.58 3.20
C VAL A 416 1.49 18.01 3.23
N LYS A 417 1.92 18.73 4.28
CA LYS A 417 3.32 19.11 4.47
C LYS A 417 4.24 17.89 4.65
N ARG A 418 3.77 16.82 5.30
CA ARG A 418 4.50 15.55 5.35
C ARG A 418 4.66 14.96 3.96
N LEU A 419 3.60 14.93 3.17
CA LEU A 419 3.65 14.43 1.79
C LEU A 419 4.66 15.23 0.95
N THR A 420 4.49 16.56 0.85
CA THR A 420 5.37 17.41 0.03
C THR A 420 6.83 17.35 0.48
N GLY A 421 7.07 17.27 1.80
CA GLY A 421 8.42 17.06 2.34
C GLY A 421 9.04 15.72 1.92
N ARG A 422 8.26 14.63 1.91
CA ARG A 422 8.73 13.33 1.43
C ARG A 422 9.00 13.34 -0.07
N LEU A 423 8.11 13.96 -0.86
CA LEU A 423 8.32 14.15 -2.31
C LEU A 423 9.66 14.85 -2.58
N LYS A 424 9.89 15.98 -1.93
CA LYS A 424 11.16 16.73 -2.06
C LYS A 424 12.38 15.90 -1.68
N SER A 425 12.27 15.07 -0.65
CA SER A 425 13.37 14.19 -0.23
C SER A 425 13.67 13.07 -1.25
N TRP A 426 12.63 12.48 -1.84
CA TRP A 426 12.80 11.51 -2.92
C TRP A 426 13.41 12.13 -4.18
N ILE A 427 12.93 13.34 -4.57
CA ILE A 427 13.47 14.11 -5.69
C ILE A 427 14.93 14.47 -5.43
N LYS A 428 15.24 14.98 -4.23
CA LYS A 428 16.62 15.30 -3.83
C LYS A 428 17.51 14.07 -3.91
N LEU A 429 17.07 12.93 -3.38
CA LEU A 429 17.82 11.68 -3.44
C LEU A 429 18.10 11.25 -4.89
N HIS A 430 17.13 11.43 -5.79
CA HIS A 430 17.30 11.10 -7.20
C HIS A 430 18.31 12.04 -7.89
N ASN A 431 18.14 13.35 -7.71
CA ASN A 431 18.88 14.39 -8.44
C ASN A 431 20.27 14.71 -7.88
N THR A 432 20.53 14.38 -6.59
CA THR A 432 21.87 14.56 -6.00
C THR A 432 22.88 13.66 -6.70
N PRO A 433 24.05 14.19 -7.12
CA PRO A 433 25.13 13.38 -7.67
C PRO A 433 25.55 12.26 -6.72
N VAL A 434 25.87 11.09 -7.25
CA VAL A 434 26.13 9.88 -6.46
C VAL A 434 27.22 10.09 -5.40
N GLN A 435 28.28 10.82 -5.75
CA GLN A 435 29.39 11.12 -4.84
C GLN A 435 29.03 12.08 -3.69
N GLU A 436 27.93 12.81 -3.81
CA GLU A 436 27.50 13.79 -2.80
C GLU A 436 26.43 13.22 -1.86
N LYS A 437 25.82 12.08 -2.22
CA LYS A 437 24.75 11.46 -1.43
C LYS A 437 25.23 11.03 -0.05
N LYS A 438 24.51 11.45 0.99
CA LYS A 438 24.74 11.08 2.38
C LYS A 438 23.79 9.97 2.81
N ILE A 439 24.33 8.78 3.06
CA ILE A 439 23.55 7.61 3.41
C ILE A 439 23.84 7.17 4.85
N ALA A 440 22.79 7.09 5.69
CA ALA A 440 22.92 6.54 7.03
C ALA A 440 22.47 5.09 7.05
N ILE A 441 23.34 4.17 7.44
CA ILE A 441 23.05 2.74 7.59
C ILE A 441 22.92 2.44 9.08
N ILE A 442 21.74 1.93 9.46
CA ILE A 442 21.37 1.68 10.85
C ILE A 442 21.30 0.17 11.08
N LEU A 443 22.15 -0.30 11.98
CA LEU A 443 22.09 -1.68 12.48
C LEU A 443 21.21 -1.75 13.73
N TYR A 444 20.61 -2.92 13.93
CA TYR A 444 19.77 -3.17 15.09
C TYR A 444 20.50 -4.06 16.11
N ASN A 445 20.30 -3.79 17.39
CA ASN A 445 20.87 -4.53 18.51
C ASN A 445 19.76 -5.04 19.43
N PHE A 446 19.18 -6.17 19.09
CA PHE A 446 18.14 -6.81 19.90
C PHE A 446 18.39 -8.34 20.04
N PRO A 447 18.16 -8.93 21.18
CA PRO A 447 17.91 -8.26 22.46
C PRO A 447 19.16 -7.51 22.97
N PRO A 448 18.97 -6.38 23.66
CA PRO A 448 20.09 -5.61 24.21
C PRO A 448 20.94 -6.44 25.16
N GLY A 449 22.27 -6.29 25.08
CA GLY A 449 23.21 -7.01 25.96
C GLY A 449 23.64 -8.40 25.50
N TYR A 450 23.01 -9.01 24.49
CA TYR A 450 23.37 -10.34 23.99
C TYR A 450 24.34 -10.33 22.80
N GLY A 451 24.95 -9.18 22.51
CA GLY A 451 25.87 -9.07 21.36
C GLY A 451 25.20 -9.27 20.01
N ALA A 452 23.93 -8.92 19.90
CA ALA A 452 23.13 -9.11 18.70
C ALA A 452 23.50 -8.16 17.56
N THR A 453 24.22 -7.05 17.82
CA THR A 453 24.66 -6.12 16.78
C THR A 453 25.42 -6.86 15.67
N GLY A 454 24.96 -6.69 14.42
CA GLY A 454 25.55 -7.40 13.28
C GLY A 454 25.06 -8.83 13.12
N THR A 455 23.94 -9.20 13.75
CA THR A 455 23.29 -10.49 13.56
C THR A 455 21.91 -10.29 12.92
N ALA A 456 21.47 -11.26 12.17
CA ALA A 456 20.10 -11.37 11.66
C ALA A 456 19.80 -12.82 11.33
N ALA A 457 18.52 -13.19 11.37
CA ALA A 457 18.11 -14.49 10.89
C ALA A 457 18.33 -14.57 9.36
N LEU A 458 18.99 -15.61 8.90
CA LEU A 458 19.19 -15.94 7.49
C LEU A 458 20.03 -14.92 6.66
N LEU A 459 20.73 -14.00 7.31
CA LEU A 459 21.64 -13.05 6.67
C LEU A 459 22.97 -12.97 7.43
N ASN A 460 24.07 -13.15 6.74
CA ASN A 460 25.38 -12.82 7.28
C ASN A 460 25.60 -11.30 7.20
N VAL A 461 25.19 -10.60 8.25
CA VAL A 461 25.22 -9.12 8.30
C VAL A 461 26.62 -8.57 8.10
N PRO A 462 27.70 -9.03 8.77
CA PRO A 462 29.03 -8.48 8.59
C PRO A 462 29.50 -8.51 7.13
N ARG A 463 29.43 -9.68 6.48
CA ARG A 463 29.84 -9.84 5.08
C ARG A 463 28.95 -9.09 4.11
N SER A 464 27.64 -9.10 4.34
CA SER A 464 26.66 -8.42 3.48
C SER A 464 26.81 -6.91 3.55
N LEU A 465 27.04 -6.37 4.75
CA LEU A 465 27.27 -4.93 4.95
C LEU A 465 28.56 -4.48 4.26
N LEU A 466 29.66 -5.22 4.44
CA LEU A 466 30.93 -4.92 3.77
C LEU A 466 30.77 -4.97 2.23
N LYS A 467 30.07 -5.99 1.72
CA LYS A 467 29.78 -6.09 0.29
C LYS A 467 28.92 -4.95 -0.22
N LEU A 468 27.90 -4.52 0.54
CA LEU A 468 27.10 -3.34 0.20
C LEU A 468 27.98 -2.10 0.08
N LEU A 469 28.86 -1.84 1.05
CA LEU A 469 29.78 -0.70 1.02
C LEU A 469 30.75 -0.75 -0.17
N GLN A 470 31.26 -1.94 -0.50
CA GLN A 470 32.11 -2.15 -1.69
C GLN A 470 31.32 -1.82 -2.97
N SER A 471 30.09 -2.33 -3.09
CA SER A 471 29.23 -2.05 -4.25
C SER A 471 28.85 -0.56 -4.36
N LEU A 472 28.59 0.11 -3.24
CA LEU A 472 28.36 1.56 -3.22
C LEU A 472 29.61 2.32 -3.71
N LYS A 473 30.82 1.91 -3.28
CA LYS A 473 32.09 2.50 -3.73
C LYS A 473 32.31 2.29 -5.24
N GLU A 474 32.03 1.08 -5.74
CA GLU A 474 32.09 0.75 -7.17
C GLU A 474 31.07 1.56 -7.99
N ALA A 475 29.91 1.84 -7.43
CA ALA A 475 28.88 2.67 -8.04
C ALA A 475 29.17 4.19 -7.98
N GLY A 476 30.31 4.60 -7.41
CA GLY A 476 30.76 6.00 -7.37
C GLY A 476 30.36 6.78 -6.12
N TYR A 477 29.74 6.13 -5.11
CA TYR A 477 29.51 6.79 -3.83
C TYR A 477 30.83 7.09 -3.12
N GLN A 478 30.86 8.19 -2.38
CA GLN A 478 32.02 8.53 -1.57
C GLN A 478 32.05 7.68 -0.30
N VAL A 479 32.69 6.51 -0.41
CA VAL A 479 32.91 5.58 0.70
C VAL A 479 34.39 5.67 1.10
N GLY A 480 34.68 5.86 2.37
CA GLY A 480 36.03 5.92 2.90
C GLY A 480 36.80 4.61 2.79
N GLU A 481 37.89 4.48 3.55
CA GLU A 481 38.62 3.22 3.65
C GLU A 481 37.79 2.14 4.32
N LEU A 482 37.75 0.97 3.71
CA LEU A 482 37.01 -0.17 4.23
C LEU A 482 37.96 -1.13 4.95
N PRO A 483 37.55 -1.73 6.06
CA PRO A 483 38.33 -2.79 6.71
C PRO A 483 38.39 -4.05 5.85
N GLU A 484 39.35 -4.92 6.15
CA GLU A 484 39.57 -6.18 5.39
C GLU A 484 38.44 -7.20 5.56
N SER A 485 37.72 -7.15 6.67
CA SER A 485 36.62 -8.08 6.97
C SER A 485 35.37 -7.40 7.50
N GLY A 486 34.21 -8.04 7.30
CA GLY A 486 32.94 -7.56 7.85
C GLY A 486 32.91 -7.62 9.37
N GLU A 487 33.59 -8.58 9.97
CA GLU A 487 33.71 -8.73 11.42
C GLU A 487 34.49 -7.53 12.04
N GLU A 488 35.54 -7.10 11.36
CA GLU A 488 36.30 -5.90 11.74
C GLU A 488 35.41 -4.65 11.68
N LEU A 489 34.60 -4.51 10.61
CA LEU A 489 33.64 -3.42 10.46
C LEU A 489 32.64 -3.38 11.62
N ILE A 490 32.05 -4.52 11.97
CA ILE A 490 31.12 -4.60 13.11
C ILE A 490 31.82 -4.25 14.43
N ARG A 491 33.07 -4.67 14.60
CA ARG A 491 33.86 -4.34 15.79
C ARG A 491 34.09 -2.82 15.91
N GLN A 492 34.42 -2.15 14.83
CA GLN A 492 34.58 -0.69 14.78
C GLN A 492 33.26 0.04 15.11
N ILE A 493 32.14 -0.42 14.52
CA ILE A 493 30.82 0.15 14.80
C ILE A 493 30.44 -0.01 16.28
N LYS A 494 30.68 -1.19 16.88
CA LYS A 494 30.43 -1.44 18.30
C LYS A 494 31.30 -0.56 19.19
N ALA A 495 32.60 -0.45 18.89
CA ALA A 495 33.52 0.38 19.65
C ALA A 495 33.10 1.86 19.63
N ALA A 496 32.69 2.36 18.45
CA ALA A 496 32.18 3.73 18.33
C ALA A 496 30.83 3.92 19.03
N ASP A 497 29.99 2.88 19.08
CA ASP A 497 28.72 2.90 19.79
C ASP A 497 28.91 2.93 21.33
N GLU A 498 29.96 2.34 21.84
CA GLU A 498 30.34 2.32 23.25
C GLU A 498 31.16 3.53 23.67
N ASP A 499 31.65 4.37 22.75
CA ASP A 499 32.48 5.54 23.03
C ASP A 499 31.63 6.73 23.45
N TYR A 500 31.71 7.08 24.73
CA TYR A 500 31.06 8.27 25.30
C TYR A 500 31.84 9.59 25.09
N GLN A 501 32.97 9.54 24.40
CA GLN A 501 33.77 10.73 24.07
C GLN A 501 33.70 11.10 22.59
N GLY A 502 32.90 10.33 21.80
CA GLY A 502 32.70 10.57 20.39
C GLY A 502 32.09 11.93 20.07
N GLU A 503 32.42 12.47 18.89
CA GLU A 503 31.99 13.81 18.46
C GLU A 503 30.50 13.90 18.11
N ASN A 504 29.83 12.78 17.84
CA ASN A 504 28.41 12.74 17.46
C ASN A 504 27.53 12.92 18.70
N THR A 505 27.22 14.16 19.04
CA THR A 505 26.42 14.50 20.23
C THR A 505 25.30 15.48 19.90
N VAL A 506 24.24 15.41 20.70
CA VAL A 506 23.15 16.39 20.71
C VAL A 506 22.93 16.84 22.15
N ASN A 507 22.85 18.14 22.39
CA ASN A 507 22.50 18.64 23.71
C ASN A 507 20.96 18.70 23.89
N VAL A 508 20.52 18.74 25.15
CA VAL A 508 19.10 18.75 25.53
C VAL A 508 18.34 19.90 24.87
N GLN A 509 18.92 21.11 24.90
CA GLN A 509 18.27 22.31 24.36
C GLN A 509 18.09 22.24 22.81
N THR A 510 19.08 21.69 22.13
CA THR A 510 18.98 21.45 20.67
C THR A 510 17.87 20.45 20.36
N LEU A 511 17.78 19.36 21.12
CA LEU A 511 16.71 18.38 20.95
C LEU A 511 15.33 18.99 21.19
N GLU A 512 15.18 19.79 22.25
CA GLU A 512 13.93 20.51 22.51
C GLU A 512 13.52 21.40 21.35
N THR A 513 14.47 22.17 20.81
CA THR A 513 14.24 23.03 19.65
C THR A 513 13.77 22.24 18.41
N TRP A 514 14.39 21.09 18.14
CA TRP A 514 14.04 20.25 16.99
C TRP A 514 12.67 19.59 17.11
N LEU A 515 12.27 19.21 18.32
CA LEU A 515 10.99 18.53 18.56
C LEU A 515 9.82 19.50 18.67
N GLY A 516 10.08 20.72 19.09
CA GLY A 516 9.05 21.68 19.42
C GLY A 516 8.30 21.33 20.72
N HIS A 517 7.56 22.30 21.22
CA HIS A 517 6.96 22.26 22.57
C HIS A 517 6.03 21.04 22.79
N LEU A 518 5.22 20.67 21.79
CA LEU A 518 4.26 19.56 21.92
C LEU A 518 4.98 18.22 22.21
N HIS A 519 5.93 17.86 21.37
CA HIS A 519 6.62 16.57 21.48
C HIS A 519 7.64 16.56 22.61
N TRP A 520 8.26 17.71 22.89
CA TRP A 520 9.14 17.86 24.05
C TRP A 520 8.41 17.60 25.36
N ASN A 521 7.22 18.17 25.53
CA ASN A 521 6.39 17.91 26.71
C ASN A 521 5.97 16.44 26.86
N ARG A 522 5.78 15.72 25.77
CA ARG A 522 5.51 14.27 25.84
C ARG A 522 6.70 13.51 26.42
N ILE A 523 7.93 13.87 26.02
CA ILE A 523 9.15 13.26 26.52
C ILE A 523 9.35 13.60 27.99
N THR A 524 9.32 14.87 28.35
CA THR A 524 9.61 15.34 29.73
C THR A 524 8.57 14.87 30.73
N LYS A 525 7.32 14.71 30.33
CA LYS A 525 6.28 14.12 31.18
C LYS A 525 6.57 12.66 31.54
N HIS A 526 7.19 11.92 30.66
CA HIS A 526 7.49 10.49 30.84
C HIS A 526 8.88 10.29 31.50
N TRP A 527 9.88 11.04 31.04
CA TRP A 527 11.26 10.96 31.48
C TRP A 527 11.58 12.11 32.40
N GLN A 528 11.59 11.86 33.72
CA GLN A 528 11.82 12.89 34.75
C GLN A 528 13.26 13.38 34.77
N SER A 529 14.23 12.50 34.49
CA SER A 529 15.63 12.84 34.30
C SER A 529 16.05 12.48 32.87
N LEU A 530 16.49 13.48 32.12
CA LEU A 530 16.81 13.32 30.71
C LEU A 530 18.21 12.75 30.48
N THR A 531 19.13 12.98 31.44
CA THR A 531 20.55 12.68 31.28
C THR A 531 21.15 11.77 32.36
N GLU A 532 20.44 11.53 33.47
CA GLU A 532 20.90 10.69 34.57
C GLU A 532 20.49 9.21 34.42
N THR A 533 19.60 8.91 33.54
CA THR A 533 19.00 7.57 33.40
C THR A 533 19.79 6.58 32.53
N GLY A 534 21.06 6.83 32.30
CA GLY A 534 22.01 5.76 32.03
C GLY A 534 22.18 5.31 30.58
N ILE A 535 21.43 5.83 29.60
CA ILE A 535 21.69 5.48 28.20
C ILE A 535 22.55 6.59 27.58
N LYS A 536 23.85 6.32 27.43
CA LYS A 536 24.81 7.16 26.67
C LYS A 536 24.58 8.67 26.83
N THR A 537 24.32 9.12 28.06
CA THR A 537 24.10 10.53 28.39
C THR A 537 25.18 10.99 29.32
N GLN A 538 25.80 12.12 29.03
CA GLN A 538 26.80 12.74 29.89
C GLN A 538 26.73 14.27 29.77
N LYS A 539 26.72 15.00 30.87
CA LYS A 539 26.79 16.47 30.92
C LYS A 539 25.74 17.14 29.99
N GLU A 540 24.48 16.76 30.10
CA GLU A 540 23.37 17.28 29.28
C GLU A 540 23.52 17.02 27.74
N GLN A 541 24.35 16.06 27.39
CA GLN A 541 24.52 15.63 26.00
C GLN A 541 24.10 14.18 25.80
N PHE A 542 23.51 13.90 24.65
CA PHE A 542 23.20 12.56 24.14
C PHE A 542 24.30 12.13 23.17
N HIS A 543 24.97 11.04 23.46
CA HIS A 543 25.98 10.45 22.58
C HIS A 543 25.33 9.48 21.63
N LEU A 544 25.65 9.60 20.35
CA LEU A 544 24.95 8.87 19.29
C LEU A 544 25.79 7.73 18.67
N GLY A 545 27.10 7.71 18.99
CA GLY A 545 28.01 6.72 18.43
C GLY A 545 28.18 6.82 16.90
N GLY A 546 28.49 5.68 16.31
CA GLY A 546 28.57 5.52 14.86
C GLY A 546 29.94 5.84 14.24
N VAL A 547 30.16 5.25 13.07
CA VAL A 547 31.39 5.40 12.26
C VAL A 547 31.04 6.11 10.95
N GLN A 548 31.78 7.14 10.61
CA GLN A 548 31.64 7.83 9.34
C GLN A 548 32.73 7.35 8.36
N LEU A 549 32.30 6.83 7.21
CA LEU A 549 33.15 6.40 6.10
C LEU A 549 32.85 7.27 4.87
N GLY A 550 33.51 8.40 4.74
CA GLY A 550 33.18 9.39 3.72
C GLY A 550 31.78 9.98 3.91
N ASN A 551 30.91 9.82 2.93
CA ASN A 551 29.50 10.24 2.98
C ASN A 551 28.55 9.12 3.44
N ILE A 552 29.09 8.02 3.96
CA ILE A 552 28.31 6.95 4.56
C ILE A 552 28.50 6.97 6.07
N TRP A 553 27.42 7.02 6.82
CA TRP A 553 27.44 6.89 8.27
C TRP A 553 26.83 5.54 8.68
N LEU A 554 27.51 4.85 9.60
CA LEU A 554 27.07 3.54 10.11
C LEU A 554 26.90 3.64 11.63
N GLY A 555 25.73 3.27 12.12
CA GLY A 555 25.48 3.30 13.55
C GLY A 555 24.54 2.21 14.01
N VAL A 556 24.41 2.12 15.34
CA VAL A 556 23.51 1.16 15.99
C VAL A 556 22.30 1.91 16.51
N GLN A 557 21.11 1.40 16.23
CA GLN A 557 19.87 1.98 16.76
C GLN A 557 19.92 1.94 18.30
N PRO A 558 19.76 3.07 18.98
CA PRO A 558 19.80 3.11 20.45
C PRO A 558 18.69 2.24 21.06
N PRO A 559 18.89 1.72 22.28
CA PRO A 559 17.82 1.07 23.02
C PRO A 559 16.70 2.06 23.36
N LEU A 560 15.48 1.56 23.49
CA LEU A 560 14.31 2.39 23.79
C LEU A 560 14.33 3.00 25.21
N GLY A 561 15.19 2.50 26.08
CA GLY A 561 15.29 2.94 27.48
C GLY A 561 14.25 2.35 28.41
N ILE A 562 13.46 1.42 27.94
CA ILE A 562 12.40 0.75 28.69
C ILE A 562 12.78 -0.72 28.82
N GLU A 563 12.77 -1.24 30.06
CA GLU A 563 12.98 -2.66 30.30
C GLU A 563 11.76 -3.47 29.87
N GLY A 564 11.97 -4.62 29.25
CA GLY A 564 10.95 -5.56 28.86
C GLY A 564 10.80 -5.77 27.37
N ASP A 565 9.68 -6.31 26.96
CA ASP A 565 9.37 -6.67 25.56
C ASP A 565 9.09 -5.41 24.72
N PRO A 566 9.86 -5.15 23.64
CA PRO A 566 9.59 -4.05 22.71
C PRO A 566 8.18 -4.12 22.08
N MET A 567 7.61 -5.31 21.94
CA MET A 567 6.23 -5.49 21.48
C MET A 567 5.22 -4.75 22.37
N ARG A 568 5.50 -4.65 23.65
CA ARG A 568 4.67 -3.94 24.63
C ARG A 568 4.47 -2.47 24.24
N LEU A 569 5.47 -1.84 23.66
CA LEU A 569 5.43 -0.43 23.24
C LEU A 569 4.33 -0.13 22.22
N MET A 570 4.02 -1.07 21.35
CA MET A 570 2.94 -0.91 20.36
C MET A 570 1.56 -0.76 21.02
N PHE A 571 1.37 -1.38 22.18
CA PHE A 571 0.10 -1.45 22.87
C PHE A 571 -0.06 -0.41 23.97
N GLU A 572 1.04 0.15 24.44
CA GLU A 572 1.04 1.20 25.48
C GLU A 572 1.07 2.59 24.85
N LYS A 573 -0.10 3.17 24.64
CA LYS A 573 -0.30 4.44 23.92
C LYS A 573 0.44 5.64 24.53
N ASP A 574 0.75 5.60 25.80
CA ASP A 574 1.36 6.71 26.53
C ASP A 574 2.89 6.62 26.64
N LEU A 575 3.50 5.55 26.16
CA LEU A 575 4.96 5.42 26.17
C LEU A 575 5.61 6.38 25.17
N THR A 576 6.76 6.93 25.57
CA THR A 576 7.63 7.72 24.71
C THR A 576 9.00 7.06 24.65
N PRO A 577 9.70 7.11 23.50
CA PRO A 577 11.07 6.65 23.43
C PRO A 577 11.98 7.46 24.35
N HIS A 578 13.11 6.87 24.76
CA HIS A 578 14.12 7.61 25.50
C HIS A 578 14.59 8.85 24.72
N PRO A 579 14.90 9.98 25.39
CA PRO A 579 15.36 11.19 24.72
C PRO A 579 16.54 10.96 23.78
N GLN A 580 17.50 10.10 24.15
CA GLN A 580 18.63 9.76 23.29
C GLN A 580 18.21 9.04 22.00
N TYR A 581 17.21 8.16 22.06
CA TYR A 581 16.64 7.52 20.89
C TYR A 581 16.05 8.55 19.91
N THR A 582 15.35 9.52 20.48
CA THR A 582 14.77 10.63 19.72
C THR A 582 15.87 11.53 19.13
N ALA A 583 16.90 11.86 19.93
CA ALA A 583 18.05 12.63 19.49
C ALA A 583 18.78 11.97 18.31
N PHE A 584 18.92 10.65 18.31
CA PHE A 584 19.54 9.88 17.25
C PHE A 584 18.87 10.11 15.87
N TYR A 585 17.56 9.94 15.78
CA TYR A 585 16.86 10.14 14.52
C TYR A 585 16.77 11.62 14.12
N GLN A 586 16.61 12.52 15.08
CA GLN A 586 16.60 13.96 14.80
C GLN A 586 17.96 14.46 14.33
N TRP A 587 19.05 13.94 14.90
CA TRP A 587 20.40 14.26 14.45
C TRP A 587 20.67 13.84 13.00
N LEU A 588 20.28 12.64 12.63
CA LEU A 588 20.40 12.15 11.24
C LEU A 588 19.68 13.07 10.25
N GLN A 589 18.51 13.61 10.63
CA GLN A 589 17.71 14.50 9.78
C GLN A 589 18.26 15.94 9.78
N LYS A 590 18.58 16.49 10.94
CA LYS A 590 18.78 17.93 11.12
C LYS A 590 20.25 18.35 11.08
N GLN A 591 21.13 17.57 11.67
CA GLN A 591 22.55 17.92 11.80
C GLN A 591 23.41 17.19 10.78
N TRP A 592 23.32 15.87 10.69
CA TRP A 592 24.06 15.11 9.69
C TRP A 592 23.47 15.26 8.28
N GLN A 593 22.16 15.49 8.20
CA GLN A 593 21.42 15.75 6.95
C GLN A 593 21.51 14.57 5.97
N ALA A 594 21.13 13.39 6.42
CA ALA A 594 21.01 12.22 5.56
C ALA A 594 20.09 12.48 4.36
N ASP A 595 20.46 11.94 3.19
CA ASP A 595 19.58 11.89 2.03
C ASP A 595 18.69 10.65 2.04
N ALA A 596 19.16 9.55 2.67
CA ALA A 596 18.38 8.34 2.90
C ALA A 596 18.86 7.59 4.14
N LEU A 597 17.93 6.82 4.74
CA LEU A 597 18.20 5.84 5.78
C LEU A 597 18.20 4.44 5.17
N ILE A 598 19.09 3.57 5.63
CA ILE A 598 19.07 2.12 5.35
C ILE A 598 19.02 1.39 6.69
N HIS A 599 17.89 0.81 7.03
CA HIS A 599 17.82 -0.17 8.12
C HIS A 599 18.30 -1.52 7.59
N PHE A 600 19.28 -2.14 8.26
CA PHE A 600 20.00 -3.25 7.69
C PHE A 600 20.04 -4.48 8.61
N GLY A 601 19.51 -5.58 8.09
CA GLY A 601 19.66 -6.92 8.64
C GLY A 601 18.50 -7.41 9.49
N MET A 602 18.34 -6.90 10.70
CA MET A 602 17.18 -7.17 11.57
C MET A 602 16.11 -6.09 11.38
N HIS A 603 14.88 -6.37 11.87
CA HIS A 603 13.90 -5.30 12.01
C HIS A 603 14.35 -4.26 13.04
N GLY A 604 13.95 -2.99 12.86
CA GLY A 604 14.17 -1.94 13.86
C GLY A 604 13.07 -1.93 14.92
N THR A 605 13.05 -0.85 15.70
CA THR A 605 12.02 -0.61 16.71
C THR A 605 11.25 0.68 16.47
N VAL A 606 11.69 1.54 15.57
CA VAL A 606 11.04 2.84 15.32
C VAL A 606 9.60 2.70 14.86
N GLU A 607 9.32 1.74 14.01
CA GLU A 607 7.99 1.42 13.51
C GLU A 607 7.06 0.81 14.57
N TRP A 608 7.62 0.33 15.68
CA TRP A 608 6.87 -0.27 16.79
C TRP A 608 6.43 0.75 17.84
N LEU A 609 7.01 1.95 17.80
CA LEU A 609 6.70 3.02 18.76
C LEU A 609 5.22 3.43 18.69
N PRO A 610 4.67 3.98 19.80
CA PRO A 610 3.29 4.41 19.87
C PRO A 610 2.87 5.37 18.77
N GLY A 611 1.66 5.19 18.27
CA GLY A 611 1.05 5.98 17.21
C GLY A 611 -0.15 5.26 16.60
N SER A 612 -0.68 5.79 15.52
CA SER A 612 -1.76 5.13 14.78
C SER A 612 -1.31 3.73 14.30
N PRO A 613 -2.11 2.69 14.48
CA PRO A 613 -1.77 1.34 14.00
C PRO A 613 -1.53 1.28 12.50
N LEU A 614 -2.34 2.01 11.73
CA LEU A 614 -2.20 2.19 10.28
C LEU A 614 -2.61 3.62 9.92
N GLY A 615 -1.83 4.25 9.04
CA GLY A 615 -2.04 5.65 8.67
C GLY A 615 -1.49 6.60 9.73
N ASN A 616 -0.17 6.80 9.71
CA ASN A 616 0.51 7.69 10.63
C ASN A 616 -0.11 9.08 10.64
N THR A 617 -0.18 9.64 11.85
CA THR A 617 -0.50 11.06 12.09
C THR A 617 0.77 11.77 12.53
N GLY A 618 0.79 13.10 12.51
CA GLY A 618 1.92 13.89 13.06
C GLY A 618 2.19 13.64 14.53
N TYR A 619 1.28 12.99 15.23
CA TYR A 619 1.42 12.59 16.62
C TYR A 619 2.09 11.20 16.80
N SER A 620 2.20 10.41 15.72
CA SER A 620 2.83 9.09 15.73
C SER A 620 4.35 9.23 15.86
N TRP A 621 4.96 8.52 16.79
CA TRP A 621 6.43 8.53 16.95
C TRP A 621 7.18 8.06 15.69
N PRO A 622 6.76 6.99 15.00
CA PRO A 622 7.42 6.62 13.74
C PRO A 622 7.43 7.75 12.70
N ASP A 623 6.33 8.47 12.55
CA ASP A 623 6.23 9.60 11.63
C ASP A 623 7.18 10.75 12.00
N LEU A 624 7.25 11.08 13.29
CA LEU A 624 8.10 12.13 13.81
C LEU A 624 9.59 11.80 13.65
N LEU A 625 9.98 10.56 13.98
CA LEU A 625 11.38 10.14 14.02
C LEU A 625 11.97 9.87 12.64
N LEU A 626 11.21 9.28 11.74
CA LEU A 626 11.66 9.04 10.35
C LEU A 626 11.49 10.26 9.47
N GLY A 627 10.52 11.09 9.77
CA GLY A 627 10.32 12.37 9.09
C GLY A 627 10.09 12.21 7.58
N ASN A 628 10.81 13.04 6.82
CA ASN A 628 10.72 13.05 5.36
C ASN A 628 11.76 12.15 4.67
N LEU A 629 12.68 11.54 5.42
CA LEU A 629 13.76 10.77 4.84
C LEU A 629 13.26 9.51 4.13
N PRO A 630 13.70 9.25 2.89
CA PRO A 630 13.58 7.94 2.27
C PRO A 630 14.15 6.87 3.18
N ASN A 631 13.37 5.83 3.49
CA ASN A 631 13.76 4.74 4.36
C ASN A 631 13.82 3.43 3.58
N LEU A 632 15.04 2.95 3.30
CA LEU A 632 15.27 1.68 2.65
C LEU A 632 15.44 0.62 3.74
N TYR A 633 14.68 -0.46 3.65
CA TYR A 633 14.59 -1.44 4.72
C TYR A 633 15.02 -2.81 4.21
N ILE A 634 16.28 -3.17 4.49
CA ILE A 634 16.86 -4.47 4.07
C ILE A 634 16.50 -5.52 5.12
N TYR A 635 15.47 -6.29 4.84
CA TYR A 635 14.90 -7.26 5.75
C TYR A 635 14.25 -8.43 5.02
N ALA A 636 14.15 -9.57 5.69
CA ALA A 636 13.49 -10.76 5.14
C ALA A 636 11.97 -10.52 5.00
N ALA A 637 11.49 -10.26 3.79
CA ALA A 637 10.07 -9.99 3.53
C ALA A 637 9.14 -11.18 3.79
N ASN A 638 9.69 -12.39 3.97
CA ASN A 638 8.93 -13.58 4.35
C ASN A 638 8.51 -13.61 5.83
N ASN A 639 8.94 -12.64 6.65
CA ASN A 639 8.38 -12.36 7.96
C ASN A 639 7.36 -11.22 7.85
N PRO A 640 6.08 -11.51 7.55
CA PRO A 640 5.11 -10.49 7.14
C PRO A 640 4.72 -9.53 8.27
N SER A 641 4.76 -9.95 9.53
CA SER A 641 4.39 -9.08 10.66
C SER A 641 5.32 -7.88 10.77
N GLU A 642 6.61 -8.09 10.79
CA GLU A 642 7.64 -7.06 10.97
C GLU A 642 7.83 -6.26 9.68
N SER A 643 7.86 -6.92 8.53
CA SER A 643 8.02 -6.25 7.25
C SER A 643 6.84 -5.32 6.90
N ILE A 644 5.61 -5.71 7.25
CA ILE A 644 4.42 -4.85 7.07
C ILE A 644 4.49 -3.64 8.00
N LEU A 645 4.91 -3.78 9.25
CA LEU A 645 5.10 -2.65 10.16
C LEU A 645 6.17 -1.69 9.65
N ALA A 646 7.33 -2.21 9.23
CA ALA A 646 8.39 -1.41 8.64
C ALA A 646 7.88 -0.60 7.42
N LYS A 647 7.12 -1.24 6.53
CA LYS A 647 6.54 -0.58 5.36
C LYS A 647 5.49 0.46 5.73
N ARG A 648 4.49 0.09 6.52
CA ARG A 648 3.28 0.91 6.70
C ARG A 648 3.37 1.92 7.83
N ARG A 649 4.20 1.67 8.83
CA ARG A 649 4.46 2.60 9.92
C ARG A 649 5.82 3.27 9.83
N GLY A 650 6.81 2.57 9.25
CA GLY A 650 8.16 3.06 9.06
C GLY A 650 8.43 3.71 7.70
N TYR A 651 7.44 3.82 6.81
CA TYR A 651 7.66 4.27 5.42
C TYR A 651 8.78 3.50 4.72
N GLY A 652 8.97 2.22 5.07
CA GLY A 652 10.07 1.40 4.60
C GLY A 652 9.85 0.88 3.18
N VAL A 653 10.78 1.15 2.28
CA VAL A 653 10.88 0.47 1.00
C VAL A 653 11.60 -0.85 1.25
N LEU A 654 10.84 -1.95 1.26
CA LEU A 654 11.37 -3.27 1.59
C LEU A 654 12.26 -3.81 0.47
N ILE A 655 13.48 -4.18 0.84
CA ILE A 655 14.43 -4.88 -0.02
C ILE A 655 14.70 -6.23 0.64
N SER A 656 14.07 -7.29 0.11
CA SER A 656 14.26 -8.64 0.66
C SER A 656 15.58 -9.22 0.19
N HIS A 657 16.38 -9.71 1.13
CA HIS A 657 17.51 -10.56 0.79
C HIS A 657 17.06 -11.97 0.42
N ASN A 658 17.93 -12.74 -0.23
CA ASN A 658 17.68 -14.14 -0.51
C ASN A 658 17.49 -14.92 0.79
N VAL A 659 16.32 -15.52 0.94
CA VAL A 659 16.02 -16.44 2.03
C VAL A 659 16.06 -17.84 1.44
N PRO A 660 16.71 -18.81 2.12
CA PRO A 660 16.66 -20.19 1.65
C PRO A 660 15.22 -20.61 1.44
N PRO A 661 14.91 -21.30 0.33
CA PRO A 661 13.54 -21.69 0.07
C PRO A 661 13.03 -22.57 1.22
N TYR A 662 11.99 -22.13 1.89
CA TYR A 662 11.19 -22.97 2.78
C TYR A 662 10.38 -23.95 1.90
N GLY A 663 11.09 -24.75 1.13
CA GLY A 663 10.47 -25.91 0.51
C GLY A 663 10.10 -26.88 1.62
N ARG A 664 8.86 -27.31 1.68
CA ARG A 664 8.51 -28.53 2.39
C ARG A 664 9.23 -29.68 1.66
N ALA A 665 10.50 -29.91 1.97
CA ALA A 665 11.11 -31.18 1.63
C ALA A 665 10.26 -32.23 2.32
N GLY A 666 9.70 -33.19 1.56
CA GLY A 666 8.92 -34.29 2.10
C GLY A 666 9.64 -35.05 3.22
N LEU A 667 10.98 -35.12 3.12
CA LEU A 667 11.88 -35.60 4.16
C LEU A 667 11.76 -34.87 5.50
N TYR A 668 11.44 -33.57 5.53
CA TYR A 668 11.43 -32.79 6.78
C TYR A 668 10.28 -33.24 7.72
N LYS A 669 9.10 -33.53 7.21
CA LYS A 669 7.97 -34.01 8.01
C LYS A 669 8.26 -35.38 8.62
N GLU A 670 8.83 -36.28 7.86
CA GLU A 670 9.17 -37.65 8.32
C GLU A 670 10.30 -37.61 9.34
N LEU A 671 11.31 -36.78 9.15
CA LEU A 671 12.42 -36.60 10.08
C LEU A 671 11.98 -35.94 11.39
N MET A 672 11.07 -34.97 11.35
CA MET A 672 10.48 -34.38 12.56
C MET A 672 9.65 -35.39 13.32
N ALA A 673 8.77 -36.11 12.63
CA ALA A 673 7.98 -37.18 13.26
C ALA A 673 8.85 -38.29 13.86
N LEU A 674 9.96 -38.65 13.20
CA LEU A 674 10.93 -39.59 13.74
C LEU A 674 11.60 -39.04 15.01
N ARG A 675 12.00 -37.78 15.02
CA ARG A 675 12.60 -37.11 16.18
C ARG A 675 11.63 -37.07 17.36
N GLU A 676 10.38 -36.73 17.13
CA GLU A 676 9.33 -36.71 18.16
C GLU A 676 9.08 -38.08 18.75
N LEU A 677 8.95 -39.12 17.91
CA LEU A 677 8.79 -40.51 18.38
C LEU A 677 9.98 -41.01 19.19
N ILE A 678 11.21 -40.66 18.81
CA ILE A 678 12.40 -41.00 19.59
C ILE A 678 12.39 -40.23 20.92
N GLY A 679 11.97 -38.98 20.93
CA GLY A 679 11.80 -38.14 22.13
C GLY A 679 10.82 -38.82 23.12
N GLU A 680 9.61 -39.12 22.64
CA GLU A 680 8.57 -39.79 23.42
C GLU A 680 9.01 -41.16 23.96
N TYR A 681 9.70 -41.96 23.14
CA TYR A 681 10.26 -43.25 23.59
C TYR A 681 11.27 -43.07 24.71
N ARG A 682 12.11 -42.02 24.65
CA ARG A 682 13.17 -41.76 25.64
C ARG A 682 12.63 -41.28 26.98
N GLU A 683 11.47 -40.65 27.04
CA GLU A 683 10.84 -40.20 28.28
C GLU A 683 10.52 -41.38 29.21
N ASP A 684 9.98 -42.49 28.68
CA ASP A 684 9.77 -43.74 29.41
C ASP A 684 9.89 -44.96 28.47
N PRO A 685 11.11 -45.50 28.28
CA PRO A 685 11.33 -46.63 27.37
C PRO A 685 10.64 -47.92 27.79
N GLN A 686 10.16 -48.03 29.02
CA GLN A 686 9.43 -49.21 29.48
C GLN A 686 7.95 -49.14 29.17
N LYS A 687 7.37 -47.97 29.31
CA LYS A 687 5.98 -47.70 29.06
C LYS A 687 5.68 -47.54 27.56
N ASN A 688 6.63 -46.96 26.83
CA ASN A 688 6.50 -46.65 25.40
C ASN A 688 7.17 -47.71 24.50
N TYR A 689 7.32 -48.96 24.97
CA TYR A 689 8.04 -50.01 24.22
C TYR A 689 7.43 -50.30 22.83
N LEU A 690 6.13 -50.04 22.63
CA LEU A 690 5.44 -50.18 21.35
C LEU A 690 5.95 -49.23 20.27
N LEU A 691 6.47 -48.07 20.66
CA LEU A 691 7.04 -47.11 19.73
C LEU A 691 8.33 -47.61 19.09
N LYS A 692 9.01 -48.57 19.69
CA LYS A 692 10.28 -49.13 19.21
C LYS A 692 10.19 -49.63 17.75
N GLU A 693 9.14 -50.34 17.41
CA GLU A 693 8.94 -50.88 16.06
C GLU A 693 8.66 -49.76 15.07
N ALA A 694 7.83 -48.81 15.45
CA ALA A 694 7.51 -47.64 14.64
C ALA A 694 8.75 -46.78 14.37
N ILE A 695 9.60 -46.56 15.37
CA ILE A 695 10.88 -45.85 15.23
C ILE A 695 11.80 -46.59 14.26
N CYS A 696 11.98 -47.91 14.43
CA CYS A 696 12.80 -48.70 13.53
C CYS A 696 12.31 -48.64 12.07
N GLN A 697 11.00 -48.70 11.87
CA GLN A 697 10.40 -48.61 10.54
C GLN A 697 10.68 -47.23 9.92
N LYS A 698 10.43 -46.17 10.66
CA LYS A 698 10.67 -44.80 10.18
C LYS A 698 12.15 -44.52 9.90
N ILE A 699 13.09 -45.07 10.67
CA ILE A 699 14.53 -44.95 10.39
C ILE A 699 14.86 -45.57 9.02
N VAL A 700 14.26 -46.71 8.70
CA VAL A 700 14.47 -47.41 7.41
C VAL A 700 13.78 -46.65 6.27
N ASP A 701 12.52 -46.27 6.45
CA ASP A 701 11.71 -45.58 5.44
C ASP A 701 12.31 -44.23 5.07
N ALA A 702 12.83 -43.48 6.04
CA ALA A 702 13.52 -42.21 5.84
C ALA A 702 14.98 -42.38 5.34
N GLY A 703 15.49 -43.61 5.20
CA GLY A 703 16.85 -43.87 4.75
C GLY A 703 17.96 -43.49 5.75
N ILE A 704 17.62 -43.12 6.97
CA ILE A 704 18.55 -42.65 8.01
C ILE A 704 19.56 -43.73 8.39
N ASN A 705 19.18 -45.00 8.26
CA ASN A 705 20.10 -46.13 8.47
C ASN A 705 21.31 -46.16 7.51
N LYS A 706 21.26 -45.41 6.40
CA LYS A 706 22.38 -45.24 5.46
C LYS A 706 23.30 -44.10 5.92
N ASP A 707 22.73 -42.99 6.38
CA ASP A 707 23.46 -41.80 6.80
C ASP A 707 24.00 -41.91 8.24
N CYS A 708 23.24 -42.57 9.10
CA CYS A 708 23.60 -42.93 10.48
C CYS A 708 23.59 -44.47 10.64
N PRO A 709 24.65 -45.20 10.20
CA PRO A 709 24.65 -46.63 10.17
C PRO A 709 24.67 -47.26 11.56
N PHE A 710 23.91 -48.35 11.74
CA PHE A 710 23.89 -49.12 12.96
C PHE A 710 25.21 -49.87 13.16
N ALA A 711 26.07 -49.38 14.06
CA ALA A 711 27.45 -49.83 14.21
C ALA A 711 27.56 -51.35 14.61
N GLU A 712 26.67 -51.81 15.49
CA GLU A 712 26.64 -53.20 15.90
C GLU A 712 26.17 -54.15 14.78
N GLY A 713 25.29 -53.68 13.90
CA GLY A 713 24.90 -54.42 12.69
C GLY A 713 26.06 -54.57 11.70
N ARG A 714 26.91 -53.54 11.54
CA ARG A 714 28.12 -53.61 10.70
C ARG A 714 29.12 -54.66 11.20
N LYS A 715 29.31 -54.75 12.52
CA LYS A 715 30.22 -55.77 13.12
C LYS A 715 29.71 -57.19 12.91
N SER A 716 28.41 -57.36 12.85
CA SER A 716 27.76 -58.68 12.68
C SER A 716 27.31 -58.96 11.23
N GLY A 717 27.62 -58.10 10.27
CA GLY A 717 27.20 -58.27 8.87
C GLY A 717 25.70 -58.17 8.64
N ILE A 718 24.94 -57.59 9.60
CA ILE A 718 23.48 -57.52 9.57
C ILE A 718 23.05 -56.08 9.21
N ALA A 719 22.33 -55.92 8.09
CA ALA A 719 21.70 -54.66 7.75
C ALA A 719 20.56 -54.34 8.73
N PHE A 720 20.44 -53.06 9.14
CA PHE A 720 19.38 -52.63 10.04
C PHE A 720 18.02 -52.74 9.37
N ASN A 721 17.11 -53.48 9.97
CA ASN A 721 15.69 -53.51 9.63
C ASN A 721 14.85 -53.81 10.88
N VAL A 722 13.53 -53.66 10.79
CA VAL A 722 12.59 -53.80 11.92
C VAL A 722 12.65 -55.17 12.57
N GLU A 723 12.71 -56.25 11.80
CA GLU A 723 12.75 -57.62 12.32
C GLU A 723 14.08 -57.94 12.97
N LYS A 724 15.18 -57.55 12.35
CA LYS A 724 16.52 -57.78 12.87
C LYS A 724 16.85 -56.92 14.09
N ALA A 725 16.23 -55.77 14.25
CA ALA A 725 16.34 -54.95 15.47
C ALA A 725 15.89 -55.71 16.73
N LYS A 726 14.99 -56.69 16.59
CA LYS A 726 14.54 -57.57 17.69
C LYS A 726 15.63 -58.50 18.22
N LEU A 727 16.67 -58.77 17.44
CA LEU A 727 17.78 -59.64 17.81
C LEU A 727 18.80 -58.94 18.71
N PHE A 728 18.77 -57.63 18.83
CA PHE A 728 19.73 -56.88 19.64
C PHE A 728 19.16 -56.53 21.03
N SER A 729 20.04 -56.43 22.00
CA SER A 729 19.64 -56.06 23.35
C SER A 729 18.98 -54.67 23.40
N LYS A 730 18.10 -54.49 24.38
CA LYS A 730 17.39 -53.20 24.59
C LYS A 730 18.38 -52.02 24.71
N LYS A 731 19.53 -52.22 25.34
CA LYS A 731 20.57 -51.22 25.50
C LYS A 731 21.16 -50.79 24.16
N VAL A 732 21.52 -51.73 23.30
CA VAL A 732 22.13 -51.48 21.98
C VAL A 732 21.16 -50.70 21.07
N ILE A 733 19.88 -51.03 21.11
CA ILE A 733 18.87 -50.30 20.33
C ILE A 733 18.63 -48.87 20.89
N ASN A 734 18.61 -48.72 22.21
CA ASN A 734 18.47 -47.38 22.81
C ASN A 734 19.67 -46.48 22.49
N ASP A 735 20.88 -47.03 22.50
CA ASP A 735 22.11 -46.32 22.13
C ASP A 735 22.05 -45.88 20.65
N TYR A 736 21.50 -46.71 19.77
CA TYR A 736 21.32 -46.37 18.37
C TYR A 736 20.24 -45.27 18.17
N PHE A 737 19.13 -45.35 18.88
CA PHE A 737 18.12 -44.32 18.84
C PHE A 737 18.65 -42.96 19.33
N LEU A 738 19.53 -42.97 20.31
CA LEU A 738 20.23 -41.77 20.76
C LEU A 738 21.14 -41.21 19.67
N GLN A 739 21.91 -42.03 18.99
CA GLN A 739 22.76 -41.64 17.87
C GLN A 739 21.93 -41.04 16.73
N VAL A 740 20.81 -41.65 16.38
CA VAL A 740 19.88 -41.11 15.36
C VAL A 740 19.30 -39.77 15.80
N TYR A 741 18.92 -39.63 17.06
CA TYR A 741 18.41 -38.40 17.61
C TYR A 741 19.43 -37.26 17.54
N GLU A 742 20.67 -37.51 17.93
CA GLU A 742 21.78 -36.56 17.86
C GLU A 742 22.14 -36.20 16.41
N TYR A 743 22.11 -37.18 15.51
CA TYR A 743 22.29 -36.96 14.08
C TYR A 743 21.21 -36.02 13.53
N LEU A 744 19.93 -36.28 13.84
CA LEU A 744 18.81 -35.42 13.42
C LEU A 744 18.92 -33.99 14.01
N GLN A 745 19.37 -33.86 15.25
CA GLN A 745 19.69 -32.56 15.84
C GLN A 745 20.82 -31.84 15.09
N GLY A 746 21.89 -32.56 14.77
CA GLY A 746 23.03 -32.06 14.01
C GLY A 746 22.64 -31.64 12.59
N VAL A 747 21.76 -32.37 11.92
CA VAL A 747 21.21 -32.00 10.60
C VAL A 747 20.37 -30.75 10.69
N LEU A 748 19.52 -30.60 11.71
CA LEU A 748 18.73 -29.41 11.97
C LEU A 748 19.62 -28.21 12.25
N MET A 749 20.62 -28.32 13.09
CA MET A 749 21.56 -27.24 13.39
C MET A 749 22.40 -26.84 12.17
N LYS A 750 22.79 -27.77 11.32
CA LYS A 750 23.50 -27.48 10.07
C LYS A 750 22.58 -26.80 9.05
N SER A 751 21.30 -27.16 8.98
CA SER A 751 20.32 -26.52 8.10
C SER A 751 19.93 -25.10 8.57
N LEU A 752 20.12 -24.81 9.87
CA LEU A 752 19.90 -23.46 10.43
C LEU A 752 21.15 -22.57 10.29
N ASN A 753 22.33 -23.13 10.04
CA ASN A 753 23.61 -22.41 9.92
C ASN A 753 24.08 -22.21 8.46
N VAL A 754 23.23 -22.44 7.47
CA VAL A 754 23.54 -22.18 6.05
C VAL A 754 23.00 -20.77 5.63
#